data_0bf788b77c44e5e9348b4ee449bf65b6
#
_entry.id   0bf788b77c44e5e9348b4ee449bf65b6
#
_cell.length_a   1.000
_cell.length_b   1.000
_cell.length_c   1.000
_cell.angle_alpha   90.00
_cell.angle_beta   90.00
_cell.angle_gamma   90.00
#
_symmetry.space_group_name_H-M   'P 1'
#
loop_
_entity.id
_entity.type
_entity.pdbx_description
1 polymer ?
#
loop_
_entity_poly.entity_id
_entity_poly.type
_entity_poly.pdbx_seq_one_letter_code
_entity_poly.pdbx_strand_id
1 'polypeptide(L)'
;MLCLLIKNSLLYMENIQYYYFNNGVPNCMCQGLYYSSKNFNVKEAKTYIESLLPQLANQGIDELFVCDAGYFKVLTGEKSTEYCFGKRYSCKLDSRFTVILGLNYLAFKYDPSLMNKLKTSIACLNNTNTKVNNIITHADYTDEHLFDLLSYDKLTVDIETNGLKFHNCGLVSIAFGTDMHGGIAFTVKDKKKLKQFFETYKGTLIFHNASFDVKVLIYELFMEDINDQVGLQYGLHTMYKNIDDTKIIAYLALNSTGKPSYKLKDLAFEYTGKYALEDIGDISKVDTKTELEYNLKDVCATWYVYNKYYPIMVQDNQEKLYRELLLPTQKVLTHTELNGLYMDMNEVAKLKEKLQIAIDDAHNTLLLFDEVKDAEKILYKEALDKVNAKLKTKKKTSIDFKINLRSSVQLRVLLYTVMKLPIIKYTESKQPSTEKDVIMDLRSYCSEDQKVLMDKLIELSCAMQIMNNFIPAMESSVNNRLYGNFNIGGTVSGRLSSSSPNLQNLPATGTVWAKPFKKCFKAPDGFIFCGSDFSSLEDHISALLTKDPEKLKVYIPGINYKVVINGETKYIGSDDTIEYNGVTYTGDSLYQTFKDVSSDAFSVSKNYEFDAFDGHCLRAYSYYKHLMPDITEKLEYLNKGGKFYEVVDDEGNVKYLSEYDEEYKKLCV
;
A
#
# COMPACT_ATOMS: atom_id res chain seq x y z
N MET A 1 6.22 -12.43 44.30
CA MET A 1 7.15 -13.12 43.38
C MET A 1 6.54 -13.15 41.98
N LEU A 2 7.38 -13.08 40.93
CA LEU A 2 6.98 -13.06 39.50
C LEU A 2 6.73 -14.49 38.97
N CYS A 3 5.70 -14.63 38.11
CA CYS A 3 5.49 -15.82 37.27
C CYS A 3 5.35 -15.44 35.79
N LEU A 4 6.13 -16.12 34.95
CA LEU A 4 6.06 -15.98 33.48
C LEU A 4 5.00 -16.95 32.94
N LEU A 5 3.95 -16.40 32.34
CA LEU A 5 2.89 -17.16 31.73
C LEU A 5 3.08 -17.23 30.20
N ILE A 6 3.35 -18.41 29.67
CA ILE A 6 3.58 -18.66 28.24
C ILE A 6 2.68 -19.79 27.73
N LYS A 7 2.40 -19.79 26.42
CA LYS A 7 1.59 -20.85 25.81
C LYS A 7 2.20 -22.22 26.08
N ASN A 8 1.38 -23.17 26.51
CA ASN A 8 1.85 -24.51 26.95
C ASN A 8 2.70 -25.23 25.89
N SER A 9 2.33 -25.12 24.61
CA SER A 9 3.13 -25.70 23.51
C SER A 9 4.55 -25.10 23.37
N LEU A 10 4.81 -23.93 23.97
CA LEU A 10 6.11 -23.25 23.97
C LEU A 10 6.88 -23.51 25.26
N LEU A 11 6.21 -23.93 26.36
CA LEU A 11 6.82 -24.16 27.65
C LEU A 11 7.87 -25.27 27.61
N TYR A 12 7.62 -26.32 26.82
CA TYR A 12 8.53 -27.47 26.68
C TYR A 12 9.74 -27.20 25.79
N MET A 13 9.82 -26.03 25.16
CA MET A 13 11.01 -25.60 24.42
C MET A 13 11.92 -24.82 25.35
N GLU A 14 12.89 -25.50 25.97
CA GLU A 14 13.83 -24.91 26.96
C GLU A 14 14.40 -23.56 26.51
N ASN A 15 14.80 -23.43 25.27
CA ASN A 15 15.35 -22.21 24.69
C ASN A 15 14.40 -21.00 24.77
N ILE A 16 13.09 -21.18 24.92
CA ILE A 16 12.13 -20.07 24.94
C ILE A 16 12.11 -19.39 26.32
N GLN A 17 12.19 -20.15 27.37
CA GLN A 17 12.31 -19.58 28.74
C GLN A 17 13.59 -18.77 28.85
N TYR A 18 14.73 -19.33 28.42
CA TYR A 18 16.02 -18.63 28.37
C TYR A 18 15.97 -17.38 27.50
N TYR A 19 15.16 -17.38 26.41
CA TYR A 19 15.00 -16.20 25.59
C TYR A 19 14.45 -15.00 26.37
N TYR A 20 13.40 -15.19 27.18
CA TYR A 20 12.85 -14.12 28.02
C TYR A 20 13.84 -13.68 29.10
N PHE A 21 14.50 -14.61 29.76
CA PHE A 21 15.48 -14.30 30.81
C PHE A 21 16.71 -13.57 30.24
N ASN A 22 17.22 -13.98 29.12
CA ASN A 22 18.32 -13.32 28.41
C ASN A 22 17.96 -11.91 27.90
N ASN A 23 16.68 -11.62 27.72
CA ASN A 23 16.21 -10.29 27.35
C ASN A 23 15.79 -9.42 28.55
N GLY A 24 16.06 -9.86 29.78
CA GLY A 24 15.91 -9.06 30.96
C GLY A 24 14.68 -9.35 31.84
N VAL A 25 13.86 -10.35 31.50
CA VAL A 25 12.86 -10.86 32.47
C VAL A 25 13.59 -11.52 33.61
N PRO A 26 13.34 -11.15 34.90
CA PRO A 26 13.96 -11.80 36.03
C PRO A 26 13.73 -13.31 36.03
N ASN A 27 14.72 -14.07 36.46
CA ASN A 27 14.60 -15.54 36.56
C ASN A 27 13.46 -15.90 37.53
N CYS A 28 12.43 -16.54 37.02
CA CYS A 28 11.19 -16.77 37.75
C CYS A 28 10.52 -18.07 37.33
N MET A 29 9.48 -18.45 38.07
CA MET A 29 8.64 -19.60 37.70
C MET A 29 7.99 -19.39 36.37
N CYS A 30 7.99 -20.42 35.54
CA CYS A 30 7.28 -20.45 34.25
C CYS A 30 6.08 -21.38 34.32
N GLN A 31 4.92 -20.89 33.90
CA GLN A 31 3.67 -21.64 33.88
C GLN A 31 3.06 -21.65 32.49
N GLY A 32 2.59 -22.83 32.04
CA GLY A 32 1.99 -22.99 30.71
C GLY A 32 0.55 -22.50 30.68
N LEU A 33 0.17 -21.83 29.61
CA LEU A 33 -1.20 -21.45 29.32
C LEU A 33 -1.85 -22.48 28.39
N TYR A 34 -2.94 -23.06 28.85
CA TYR A 34 -3.64 -24.15 28.15
C TYR A 34 -4.50 -23.68 26.99
N TYR A 35 -4.51 -24.46 25.90
CA TYR A 35 -5.36 -24.27 24.73
C TYR A 35 -5.95 -25.62 24.33
N SER A 36 -7.28 -25.76 24.37
CA SER A 36 -7.99 -26.95 23.93
C SER A 36 -8.04 -27.12 22.40
N SER A 37 -7.91 -26.01 21.67
CA SER A 37 -7.98 -25.97 20.21
C SER A 37 -7.02 -24.91 19.63
N LYS A 38 -6.89 -24.86 18.28
CA LYS A 38 -6.13 -23.80 17.60
C LYS A 38 -6.68 -22.39 17.87
N ASN A 39 -8.00 -22.27 18.11
CA ASN A 39 -8.66 -21.01 18.37
C ASN A 39 -8.78 -20.77 19.87
N PHE A 40 -8.54 -19.53 20.30
CA PHE A 40 -8.68 -19.12 21.70
C PHE A 40 -10.15 -19.13 22.12
N ASN A 41 -10.45 -19.88 23.20
CA ASN A 41 -11.78 -19.94 23.80
C ASN A 41 -11.78 -19.22 25.15
N VAL A 42 -12.44 -18.04 25.21
CA VAL A 42 -12.47 -17.19 26.40
C VAL A 42 -13.04 -17.91 27.61
N LYS A 43 -14.08 -18.72 27.46
CA LYS A 43 -14.73 -19.44 28.59
C LYS A 43 -13.80 -20.48 29.21
N GLU A 44 -13.15 -21.27 28.37
CA GLU A 44 -12.19 -22.29 28.82
C GLU A 44 -10.95 -21.65 29.46
N ALA A 45 -10.42 -20.57 28.83
CA ALA A 45 -9.29 -19.81 29.38
C ALA A 45 -9.62 -19.22 30.76
N LYS A 46 -10.82 -18.69 30.94
CA LYS A 46 -11.29 -18.15 32.22
C LYS A 46 -11.36 -19.27 33.27
N THR A 47 -11.99 -20.40 32.99
CA THR A 47 -12.08 -21.54 33.91
C THR A 47 -10.70 -22.06 34.29
N TYR A 48 -9.77 -22.16 33.33
CA TYR A 48 -8.40 -22.59 33.60
C TYR A 48 -7.67 -21.62 34.50
N ILE A 49 -7.73 -20.32 34.21
CA ILE A 49 -7.07 -19.28 35.05
C ILE A 49 -7.67 -19.22 36.46
N GLU A 50 -8.97 -19.32 36.63
CA GLU A 50 -9.64 -19.36 37.94
C GLU A 50 -9.17 -20.54 38.80
N SER A 51 -8.79 -21.66 38.18
CA SER A 51 -8.19 -22.79 38.87
C SER A 51 -6.70 -22.64 39.15
N LEU A 52 -5.97 -21.86 38.36
CA LEU A 52 -4.54 -21.67 38.46
C LEU A 52 -4.16 -20.58 39.47
N LEU A 53 -4.87 -19.46 39.55
CA LEU A 53 -4.53 -18.33 40.41
C LEU A 53 -4.39 -18.70 41.89
N PRO A 54 -5.27 -19.51 42.50
CA PRO A 54 -5.09 -19.94 43.89
C PRO A 54 -3.81 -20.76 44.13
N GLN A 55 -3.39 -21.55 43.15
CA GLN A 55 -2.17 -22.37 43.24
C GLN A 55 -0.93 -21.46 43.18
N LEU A 56 -0.94 -20.46 42.31
CA LEU A 56 0.15 -19.47 42.24
C LEU A 56 0.23 -18.60 43.50
N ALA A 57 -0.90 -18.18 44.05
CA ALA A 57 -0.97 -17.42 45.28
C ALA A 57 -0.36 -18.22 46.49
N ASN A 58 -0.66 -19.52 46.58
CA ASN A 58 -0.10 -20.41 47.61
C ASN A 58 1.43 -20.57 47.52
N GLN A 59 1.99 -20.30 46.33
CA GLN A 59 3.45 -20.29 46.10
C GLN A 59 4.07 -18.91 46.30
N GLY A 60 3.32 -17.94 46.80
CA GLY A 60 3.77 -16.57 47.07
C GLY A 60 3.95 -15.72 45.81
N ILE A 61 3.29 -16.08 44.68
CA ILE A 61 3.32 -15.30 43.47
C ILE A 61 2.23 -14.22 43.55
N ASP A 62 2.58 -12.99 43.17
CA ASP A 62 1.76 -11.80 43.18
C ASP A 62 1.87 -10.97 41.90
N GLU A 63 2.84 -11.34 41.02
CA GLU A 63 3.01 -10.72 39.71
C GLU A 63 2.98 -11.75 38.57
N LEU A 64 2.23 -11.42 37.52
CA LEU A 64 2.08 -12.26 36.34
C LEU A 64 2.58 -11.52 35.09
N PHE A 65 3.61 -12.05 34.44
CA PHE A 65 4.06 -11.57 33.13
C PHE A 65 3.48 -12.47 32.05
N VAL A 66 2.46 -11.97 31.36
CA VAL A 66 1.57 -12.76 30.51
C VAL A 66 1.95 -12.61 29.05
N CYS A 67 2.60 -13.61 28.47
CA CYS A 67 3.03 -13.61 27.07
C CYS A 67 1.95 -14.17 26.11
N ASP A 68 0.69 -13.85 26.37
CA ASP A 68 -0.45 -14.23 25.56
C ASP A 68 -1.57 -13.18 25.64
N ALA A 69 -1.93 -12.61 24.50
CA ALA A 69 -2.92 -11.54 24.40
C ALA A 69 -4.32 -11.98 24.83
N GLY A 70 -4.72 -13.22 24.54
CA GLY A 70 -6.03 -13.76 24.90
C GLY A 70 -6.19 -13.90 26.43
N TYR A 71 -5.21 -14.51 27.06
CA TYR A 71 -5.20 -14.68 28.51
C TYR A 71 -5.04 -13.33 29.24
N PHE A 72 -4.25 -12.41 28.71
CA PHE A 72 -4.15 -11.08 29.28
C PHE A 72 -5.51 -10.37 29.33
N LYS A 73 -6.29 -10.45 28.24
CA LYS A 73 -7.65 -9.88 28.19
C LYS A 73 -8.60 -10.53 29.20
N VAL A 74 -8.48 -11.82 29.43
CA VAL A 74 -9.27 -12.56 30.43
C VAL A 74 -8.93 -12.09 31.85
N LEU A 75 -7.65 -11.91 32.15
CA LEU A 75 -7.16 -11.49 33.47
C LEU A 75 -7.48 -10.02 33.78
N THR A 76 -7.40 -9.13 32.78
CA THR A 76 -7.52 -7.69 33.00
C THR A 76 -8.89 -7.12 32.59
N GLY A 77 -9.61 -7.83 31.73
CA GLY A 77 -10.85 -7.36 31.12
C GLY A 77 -10.68 -6.32 30.02
N GLU A 78 -9.42 -6.10 29.57
CA GLU A 78 -9.14 -5.17 28.47
C GLU A 78 -9.69 -5.68 27.14
N LYS A 79 -10.20 -4.77 26.31
CA LYS A 79 -10.77 -5.11 24.99
C LYS A 79 -9.69 -5.26 23.91
N SER A 80 -8.62 -4.47 24.02
CA SER A 80 -7.46 -4.48 23.13
C SER A 80 -6.17 -4.65 23.93
N THR A 81 -5.14 -5.25 23.33
CA THR A 81 -3.80 -5.36 23.91
C THR A 81 -2.82 -4.37 23.28
N GLU A 82 -3.23 -3.65 22.27
CA GLU A 82 -2.35 -2.78 21.49
C GLU A 82 -1.65 -1.72 22.35
N TYR A 83 -2.35 -1.24 23.37
CA TYR A 83 -1.89 -0.18 24.27
C TYR A 83 -1.61 -0.63 25.70
N CYS A 84 -1.36 -1.93 25.92
CA CYS A 84 -1.21 -2.50 27.25
C CYS A 84 0.24 -2.79 27.67
N PHE A 85 1.20 -2.65 26.74
CA PHE A 85 2.62 -2.89 27.04
C PHE A 85 3.17 -1.81 27.99
N GLY A 86 4.07 -2.21 28.91
CA GLY A 86 4.67 -1.31 29.88
C GLY A 86 3.72 -0.79 30.96
N LYS A 87 2.55 -1.40 31.13
CA LYS A 87 1.57 -1.06 32.18
C LYS A 87 1.38 -2.21 33.16
N ARG A 88 1.05 -1.86 34.40
CA ARG A 88 0.70 -2.78 35.47
C ARG A 88 -0.82 -2.74 35.68
N TYR A 89 -1.46 -3.88 35.59
CA TYR A 89 -2.92 -4.04 35.72
C TYR A 89 -3.23 -4.85 36.98
N SER A 90 -4.30 -4.48 37.69
CA SER A 90 -4.87 -5.35 38.69
C SER A 90 -5.62 -6.49 38.03
N CYS A 91 -5.43 -7.72 38.45
CA CYS A 91 -6.17 -8.85 37.94
C CYS A 91 -7.64 -8.74 38.37
N LYS A 92 -8.56 -8.80 37.40
CA LYS A 92 -10.02 -8.75 37.69
C LYS A 92 -10.59 -10.02 38.28
N LEU A 93 -9.89 -11.14 38.14
CA LEU A 93 -10.33 -12.42 38.70
C LEU A 93 -9.82 -12.65 40.10
N ASP A 94 -8.69 -12.03 40.47
CA ASP A 94 -8.12 -12.08 41.81
C ASP A 94 -7.21 -10.86 42.05
N SER A 95 -7.68 -9.91 42.85
CA SER A 95 -7.00 -8.62 43.08
C SER A 95 -5.64 -8.69 43.73
N ARG A 96 -5.25 -9.87 44.23
CA ARG A 96 -3.88 -10.10 44.82
C ARG A 96 -2.79 -10.07 43.74
N PHE A 97 -3.17 -10.27 42.44
CA PHE A 97 -2.21 -10.32 41.38
C PHE A 97 -2.13 -9.02 40.59
N THR A 98 -0.89 -8.62 40.30
CA THR A 98 -0.59 -7.62 39.27
C THR A 98 -0.26 -8.33 37.95
N VAL A 99 -0.84 -7.88 36.86
CA VAL A 99 -0.71 -8.45 35.52
C VAL A 99 0.04 -7.49 34.62
N ILE A 100 1.08 -7.96 33.95
CA ILE A 100 1.88 -7.22 32.99
C ILE A 100 1.83 -7.98 31.65
N LEU A 101 1.56 -7.27 30.56
CA LEU A 101 1.54 -7.87 29.23
C LEU A 101 2.97 -8.07 28.71
N GLY A 102 3.33 -9.32 28.43
CA GLY A 102 4.49 -9.68 27.62
C GLY A 102 4.11 -9.94 26.16
N LEU A 103 5.07 -10.33 25.36
CA LEU A 103 4.85 -10.73 23.98
C LEU A 103 5.08 -12.22 23.78
N ASN A 104 4.28 -12.83 22.92
CA ASN A 104 4.48 -14.22 22.52
C ASN A 104 5.79 -14.36 21.73
N TYR A 105 6.60 -15.36 22.05
CA TYR A 105 7.86 -15.64 21.36
C TYR A 105 7.73 -15.71 19.84
N LEU A 106 6.67 -16.32 19.32
CA LEU A 106 6.44 -16.43 17.87
C LEU A 106 6.23 -15.06 17.20
N ALA A 107 5.72 -14.07 17.93
CA ALA A 107 5.55 -12.72 17.39
C ALA A 107 6.91 -12.10 17.01
N PHE A 108 7.96 -12.31 17.81
CA PHE A 108 9.31 -11.80 17.48
C PHE A 108 9.92 -12.47 16.26
N LYS A 109 9.65 -13.77 16.11
CA LYS A 109 10.17 -14.53 14.96
C LYS A 109 9.67 -13.97 13.63
N TYR A 110 8.46 -13.41 13.63
CA TYR A 110 7.82 -12.86 12.44
C TYR A 110 7.96 -11.33 12.32
N ASP A 111 8.10 -10.63 13.45
CA ASP A 111 8.24 -9.17 13.50
C ASP A 111 9.23 -8.73 14.58
N PRO A 112 10.51 -8.60 14.25
CA PRO A 112 11.55 -8.14 15.19
C PRO A 112 11.30 -6.74 15.77
N SER A 113 10.51 -5.88 15.11
CA SER A 113 10.20 -4.51 15.58
C SER A 113 9.43 -4.52 16.91
N LEU A 114 8.73 -5.62 17.22
CA LEU A 114 8.00 -5.79 18.47
C LEU A 114 8.91 -5.93 19.69
N MET A 115 10.24 -6.08 19.52
CA MET A 115 11.20 -6.16 20.63
C MET A 115 11.10 -4.93 21.55
N ASN A 116 10.85 -3.76 21.02
CA ASN A 116 10.71 -2.55 21.82
C ASN A 116 9.50 -2.63 22.76
N LYS A 117 8.38 -3.22 22.33
CA LYS A 117 7.21 -3.46 23.19
C LYS A 117 7.54 -4.42 24.35
N LEU A 118 8.34 -5.47 24.09
CA LEU A 118 8.81 -6.37 25.13
C LEU A 118 9.72 -5.67 26.11
N LYS A 119 10.72 -4.92 25.65
CA LYS A 119 11.65 -4.17 26.52
C LYS A 119 10.91 -3.20 27.44
N THR A 120 9.88 -2.51 26.92
CA THR A 120 9.05 -1.62 27.75
C THR A 120 8.28 -2.37 28.84
N SER A 121 7.74 -3.55 28.52
CA SER A 121 7.08 -4.39 29.51
C SER A 121 8.06 -4.96 30.57
N ILE A 122 9.27 -5.31 30.15
CA ILE A 122 10.34 -5.74 31.05
C ILE A 122 10.80 -4.59 31.97
N ALA A 123 10.95 -3.38 31.42
CA ALA A 123 11.27 -2.20 32.23
C ALA A 123 10.22 -1.95 33.34
N CYS A 124 8.96 -2.27 33.06
CA CYS A 124 7.86 -2.18 34.02
C CYS A 124 7.98 -3.21 35.17
N LEU A 125 8.65 -4.36 34.97
CA LEU A 125 8.95 -5.32 36.02
C LEU A 125 9.99 -4.79 37.02
N ASN A 126 11.00 -4.08 36.51
CA ASN A 126 12.15 -3.61 37.29
C ASN A 126 11.88 -2.28 38.00
N ASN A 127 10.88 -1.52 37.59
CA ASN A 127 10.51 -0.23 38.16
C ASN A 127 9.15 -0.30 38.87
N THR A 128 9.17 -0.39 40.19
CA THR A 128 7.99 -0.27 41.06
C THR A 128 7.40 1.16 41.06
N ASN A 129 8.19 2.13 40.66
CA ASN A 129 7.78 3.51 40.43
C ASN A 129 7.71 3.77 38.92
N THR A 130 6.57 3.50 38.30
CA THR A 130 6.23 4.16 37.04
C THR A 130 5.98 5.65 37.30
N LYS A 131 7.04 6.43 37.56
CA LYS A 131 6.98 7.85 37.29
C LYS A 131 6.66 7.93 35.80
N VAL A 132 5.49 8.43 35.46
CA VAL A 132 5.22 8.99 34.16
C VAL A 132 6.34 10.00 33.96
N ASN A 133 7.34 9.68 33.16
CA ASN A 133 8.31 10.70 32.76
C ASN A 133 7.47 11.77 32.11
N ASN A 134 7.37 12.92 32.79
CA ASN A 134 6.69 14.07 32.22
C ASN A 134 7.57 14.51 31.04
N ILE A 135 7.20 14.09 29.83
CA ILE A 135 7.96 14.38 28.62
C ILE A 135 8.03 15.90 28.44
N ILE A 136 6.91 16.56 28.73
CA ILE A 136 6.79 18.01 28.63
C ILE A 136 7.35 18.64 29.90
N THR A 137 8.43 19.37 29.76
CA THR A 137 9.05 20.14 30.84
C THR A 137 8.81 21.65 30.69
N HIS A 138 8.54 22.13 29.47
CA HIS A 138 8.18 23.50 29.18
C HIS A 138 7.09 23.53 28.10
N ALA A 139 6.07 24.34 28.32
CA ALA A 139 4.95 24.48 27.43
C ALA A 139 4.37 25.90 27.48
N ASP A 140 4.06 26.43 26.30
CA ASP A 140 3.21 27.60 26.15
C ASP A 140 1.92 27.17 25.42
N TYR A 141 0.77 27.54 25.98
CA TYR A 141 -0.53 27.20 25.42
C TYR A 141 -1.24 28.42 24.81
N THR A 142 -0.44 29.42 24.41
CA THR A 142 -0.92 30.62 23.73
C THR A 142 -0.19 30.87 22.43
N ASP A 143 -0.72 31.72 21.58
CA ASP A 143 -0.05 32.15 20.35
C ASP A 143 0.74 33.47 20.52
N GLU A 144 0.88 33.95 21.76
CA GLU A 144 1.55 35.24 22.02
C GLU A 144 3.02 35.25 21.60
N HIS A 145 3.70 34.12 21.89
CA HIS A 145 5.12 33.93 21.59
C HIS A 145 5.40 33.22 20.23
N LEU A 146 4.40 33.13 19.36
CA LEU A 146 4.54 32.43 18.07
C LEU A 146 5.74 32.94 17.25
N PHE A 147 5.95 34.27 17.21
CA PHE A 147 7.04 34.86 16.42
C PHE A 147 8.43 34.71 17.06
N ASP A 148 8.52 34.34 18.34
CA ASP A 148 9.80 34.04 18.99
C ASP A 148 10.40 32.74 18.37
N LEU A 149 9.55 31.87 17.85
CA LEU A 149 9.95 30.65 17.14
C LEU A 149 10.74 30.93 15.85
N LEU A 150 10.68 32.14 15.30
CA LEU A 150 11.47 32.53 14.12
C LEU A 150 13.00 32.44 14.33
N SER A 151 13.43 32.40 15.59
CA SER A 151 14.85 32.26 15.97
C SER A 151 15.36 30.81 15.92
N TYR A 152 14.48 29.81 15.79
CA TYR A 152 14.86 28.40 15.78
C TYR A 152 15.17 27.92 14.36
N ASP A 153 16.25 27.15 14.22
CA ASP A 153 16.64 26.56 12.93
C ASP A 153 15.72 25.42 12.50
N LYS A 154 15.10 24.76 13.45
CA LYS A 154 14.19 23.62 13.23
C LYS A 154 13.03 23.66 14.20
N LEU A 155 11.85 23.31 13.72
CA LEU A 155 10.64 23.14 14.51
C LEU A 155 9.92 21.87 14.05
N THR A 156 9.46 21.07 14.98
CA THR A 156 8.45 20.04 14.66
C THR A 156 7.07 20.65 14.68
N VAL A 157 6.20 20.19 13.80
CA VAL A 157 4.84 20.74 13.65
C VAL A 157 3.84 19.60 13.57
N ASP A 158 2.70 19.77 14.23
CA ASP A 158 1.56 18.88 14.16
C ASP A 158 0.26 19.68 14.26
N ILE A 159 -0.82 19.24 13.61
CA ILE A 159 -2.11 19.91 13.65
C ILE A 159 -3.21 18.96 14.07
N GLU A 160 -4.23 19.51 14.74
CA GLU A 160 -5.44 18.80 15.03
C GLU A 160 -6.63 19.35 14.23
N THR A 161 -7.48 18.44 13.77
CA THR A 161 -8.61 18.75 12.87
C THR A 161 -9.86 17.97 13.27
N ASN A 162 -11.05 18.44 12.90
CA ASN A 162 -12.32 17.76 13.18
C ASN A 162 -12.60 16.56 12.23
N GLY A 163 -11.69 16.24 11.32
CA GLY A 163 -11.89 15.16 10.36
C GLY A 163 -10.69 14.92 9.48
N LEU A 164 -10.84 14.05 8.48
CA LEU A 164 -9.74 13.62 7.62
C LEU A 164 -9.76 14.21 6.20
N LYS A 165 -10.86 14.89 5.82
CA LYS A 165 -10.98 15.50 4.49
C LYS A 165 -10.53 16.96 4.56
N PHE A 166 -9.38 17.30 3.97
CA PHE A 166 -8.77 18.64 4.07
C PHE A 166 -9.74 19.80 3.78
N HIS A 167 -10.71 19.61 2.89
CA HIS A 167 -11.68 20.65 2.50
C HIS A 167 -12.87 20.80 3.45
N ASN A 168 -12.98 19.98 4.49
CA ASN A 168 -14.11 19.99 5.44
C ASN A 168 -13.71 19.63 6.87
N CYS A 169 -12.42 19.52 7.17
CA CYS A 169 -12.00 19.16 8.54
C CYS A 169 -11.79 20.38 9.44
N GLY A 170 -11.47 21.54 8.87
CA GLY A 170 -11.07 22.73 9.61
C GLY A 170 -9.76 22.55 10.39
N LEU A 171 -9.08 23.61 10.64
CA LEU A 171 -7.88 23.65 11.47
C LEU A 171 -8.30 24.03 12.90
N VAL A 172 -8.16 23.11 13.85
CA VAL A 172 -8.59 23.30 15.26
C VAL A 172 -7.45 23.87 16.07
N SER A 173 -6.34 23.14 16.15
CA SER A 173 -5.16 23.57 16.88
C SER A 173 -3.88 23.23 16.11
N ILE A 174 -2.77 23.82 16.53
CA ILE A 174 -1.44 23.57 16.02
C ILE A 174 -0.44 23.55 17.18
N ALA A 175 0.57 22.69 17.06
CA ALA A 175 1.69 22.68 17.97
C ALA A 175 3.02 22.83 17.22
N PHE A 176 3.96 23.49 17.87
CA PHE A 176 5.35 23.65 17.43
C PHE A 176 6.25 23.14 18.54
N GLY A 177 7.02 22.07 18.28
CA GLY A 177 8.03 21.58 19.20
C GLY A 177 9.37 22.25 18.95
N THR A 178 9.96 22.81 19.99
CA THR A 178 11.29 23.41 19.94
C THR A 178 12.39 22.39 20.21
N ASP A 179 12.06 21.33 20.94
CA ASP A 179 12.90 20.19 21.23
C ASP A 179 12.05 18.95 21.64
N MET A 180 12.67 17.93 22.18
CA MET A 180 11.96 16.70 22.62
C MET A 180 11.11 16.91 23.89
N HIS A 181 11.18 18.08 24.55
CA HIS A 181 10.60 18.27 25.87
C HIS A 181 9.57 19.39 25.96
N GLY A 182 9.28 20.08 24.86
CA GLY A 182 8.28 21.12 24.89
C GLY A 182 8.21 21.99 23.64
N GLY A 183 7.47 23.06 23.77
CA GLY A 183 7.20 24.02 22.70
C GLY A 183 5.91 24.80 22.94
N ILE A 184 5.24 25.18 21.86
CA ILE A 184 4.01 25.97 21.87
C ILE A 184 2.88 25.15 21.25
N ALA A 185 1.70 25.12 21.87
CA ALA A 185 0.48 24.56 21.31
C ALA A 185 -0.72 25.47 21.57
N PHE A 186 -1.51 25.78 20.56
CA PHE A 186 -2.63 26.68 20.73
C PHE A 186 -3.78 26.38 19.75
N THR A 187 -5.01 26.76 20.16
CA THR A 187 -6.16 26.75 19.27
C THR A 187 -6.02 27.85 18.23
N VAL A 188 -6.19 27.54 16.97
CA VAL A 188 -6.02 28.49 15.86
C VAL A 188 -7.23 29.40 15.74
N LYS A 189 -7.13 30.62 16.27
CA LYS A 189 -8.14 31.68 16.19
C LYS A 189 -7.82 32.69 15.09
N ASP A 190 -6.56 33.00 14.90
CA ASP A 190 -6.07 33.96 13.91
C ASP A 190 -5.25 33.26 12.82
N LYS A 191 -5.94 32.87 11.74
CA LYS A 191 -5.30 32.24 10.57
C LYS A 191 -4.31 33.17 9.85
N LYS A 192 -4.53 34.51 9.90
CA LYS A 192 -3.63 35.48 9.26
C LYS A 192 -2.29 35.54 9.97
N LYS A 193 -2.31 35.55 11.30
CA LYS A 193 -1.11 35.51 12.14
C LYS A 193 -0.30 34.24 11.87
N LEU A 194 -0.97 33.10 11.80
CA LEU A 194 -0.33 31.81 11.50
C LEU A 194 0.24 31.77 10.07
N LYS A 195 -0.50 32.28 9.08
CA LYS A 195 -0.01 32.42 7.69
C LYS A 195 1.26 33.26 7.64
N GLN A 196 1.27 34.43 8.29
CA GLN A 196 2.44 35.34 8.35
C GLN A 196 3.65 34.63 8.99
N PHE A 197 3.44 33.80 10.00
CA PHE A 197 4.50 33.00 10.60
C PHE A 197 5.15 32.07 9.55
N PHE A 198 4.36 31.25 8.83
CA PHE A 198 4.90 30.35 7.82
C PHE A 198 5.58 31.07 6.66
N GLU A 199 5.07 32.23 6.25
CA GLU A 199 5.70 33.07 5.22
C GLU A 199 7.06 33.64 5.67
N THR A 200 7.21 33.90 6.95
CA THR A 200 8.41 34.56 7.52
C THR A 200 9.46 33.52 7.96
N TYR A 201 9.05 32.34 8.41
CA TYR A 201 9.94 31.33 8.94
C TYR A 201 10.91 30.82 7.86
N LYS A 202 12.21 30.73 8.23
CA LYS A 202 13.30 30.33 7.32
C LYS A 202 13.92 28.99 7.68
N GLY A 203 13.67 28.51 8.89
CA GLY A 203 14.19 27.23 9.37
C GLY A 203 13.49 26.03 8.72
N THR A 204 13.79 24.84 9.19
CA THR A 204 13.20 23.59 8.71
C THR A 204 11.96 23.24 9.52
N LEU A 205 10.83 23.04 8.86
CA LEU A 205 9.62 22.49 9.44
C LEU A 205 9.64 20.95 9.35
N ILE A 206 9.50 20.28 10.47
CA ILE A 206 9.57 18.82 10.57
C ILE A 206 8.19 18.28 10.95
N PHE A 207 7.61 17.49 10.07
CA PHE A 207 6.31 16.83 10.29
C PHE A 207 6.46 15.31 10.43
N HIS A 208 5.41 14.68 10.91
CA HIS A 208 5.25 13.24 10.77
C HIS A 208 4.08 12.93 9.83
N ASN A 209 4.36 12.45 8.63
CA ASN A 209 3.37 12.30 7.56
C ASN A 209 2.86 13.65 7.02
N ALA A 210 3.78 14.53 6.69
CA ALA A 210 3.55 15.92 6.26
C ALA A 210 2.44 16.10 5.20
N SER A 211 2.19 15.07 4.38
CA SER A 211 1.16 15.13 3.34
C SER A 211 -0.23 15.50 3.87
N PHE A 212 -0.60 15.08 5.09
CA PHE A 212 -1.89 15.45 5.67
C PHE A 212 -1.88 16.90 6.18
N ASP A 213 -0.94 17.21 7.08
CA ASP A 213 -0.87 18.52 7.75
C ASP A 213 -0.69 19.65 6.75
N VAL A 214 0.24 19.47 5.82
CA VAL A 214 0.55 20.48 4.81
C VAL A 214 -0.62 20.72 3.88
N LYS A 215 -1.41 19.70 3.51
CA LYS A 215 -2.64 19.92 2.71
C LYS A 215 -3.64 20.78 3.44
N VAL A 216 -3.90 20.49 4.71
CA VAL A 216 -4.83 21.27 5.53
C VAL A 216 -4.32 22.70 5.70
N LEU A 217 -3.04 22.87 6.03
CA LEU A 217 -2.44 24.20 6.19
C LEU A 217 -2.48 25.02 4.90
N ILE A 218 -2.22 24.39 3.74
CA ILE A 218 -2.32 25.10 2.45
C ILE A 218 -3.77 25.53 2.20
N TYR A 219 -4.71 24.62 2.35
CA TYR A 219 -6.12 24.92 2.10
C TYR A 219 -6.66 26.01 3.04
N GLU A 220 -6.40 25.89 4.33
CA GLU A 220 -6.95 26.75 5.37
C GLU A 220 -6.30 28.14 5.46
N LEU A 221 -5.02 28.25 5.06
CA LEU A 221 -4.26 29.49 5.23
C LEU A 221 -3.97 30.24 3.91
N PHE A 222 -3.88 29.54 2.80
CA PHE A 222 -3.41 30.12 1.55
C PHE A 222 -4.46 30.14 0.44
N MET A 223 -5.43 29.24 0.45
CA MET A 223 -6.48 29.17 -0.57
C MET A 223 -7.72 29.92 -0.11
N GLU A 224 -8.37 30.66 -1.01
CA GLU A 224 -9.67 31.30 -0.75
C GLU A 224 -10.81 30.28 -0.86
N ASP A 225 -10.74 29.40 -1.83
CA ASP A 225 -11.62 28.28 -2.03
C ASP A 225 -10.88 27.07 -2.66
N ILE A 226 -11.59 25.97 -2.85
CA ILE A 226 -11.02 24.73 -3.35
C ILE A 226 -10.50 24.80 -4.82
N ASN A 227 -10.86 25.83 -5.56
CA ASN A 227 -10.41 26.07 -6.95
C ASN A 227 -9.30 27.14 -7.04
N ASP A 228 -8.89 27.72 -5.92
CA ASP A 228 -7.88 28.77 -5.89
C ASP A 228 -6.49 28.21 -6.23
N GLN A 229 -6.16 28.23 -7.52
CA GLN A 229 -4.87 27.75 -8.02
C GLN A 229 -3.70 28.68 -7.63
N VAL A 230 -3.95 29.97 -7.45
CA VAL A 230 -2.92 30.96 -7.06
C VAL A 230 -2.54 30.72 -5.61
N GLY A 231 -3.53 30.62 -4.73
CA GLY A 231 -3.31 30.30 -3.32
C GLY A 231 -2.67 28.93 -3.13
N LEU A 232 -3.09 27.92 -3.92
CA LEU A 232 -2.51 26.59 -3.92
C LEU A 232 -1.01 26.64 -4.25
N GLN A 233 -0.61 27.30 -5.36
CA GLN A 233 0.80 27.40 -5.76
C GLN A 233 1.63 28.17 -4.75
N TYR A 234 1.07 29.24 -4.20
CA TYR A 234 1.75 30.03 -3.17
C TYR A 234 1.93 29.25 -1.87
N GLY A 235 0.90 28.53 -1.44
CA GLY A 235 0.96 27.64 -0.29
C GLY A 235 2.00 26.53 -0.45
N LEU A 236 2.02 25.85 -1.62
CA LEU A 236 3.03 24.84 -1.95
C LEU A 236 4.45 25.41 -1.94
N HIS A 237 4.63 26.63 -2.46
CA HIS A 237 5.94 27.28 -2.43
C HIS A 237 6.39 27.56 -0.99
N THR A 238 5.49 28.07 -0.17
CA THR A 238 5.78 28.46 1.21
C THR A 238 6.05 27.25 2.09
N MET A 239 5.16 26.25 2.08
CA MET A 239 5.23 25.11 2.98
C MET A 239 6.34 24.11 2.62
N TYR A 240 6.68 23.97 1.32
CA TYR A 240 7.75 23.08 0.86
C TYR A 240 9.10 23.76 0.67
N LYS A 241 9.30 24.94 1.23
CA LYS A 241 10.58 25.65 1.13
C LYS A 241 11.71 24.93 1.86
N ASN A 242 11.47 24.59 3.13
CA ASN A 242 12.39 23.84 3.98
C ASN A 242 11.56 22.90 4.86
N ILE A 243 11.40 21.65 4.43
CA ILE A 243 10.55 20.67 5.12
C ILE A 243 11.27 19.35 5.30
N ASP A 244 10.95 18.65 6.38
CA ASP A 244 11.31 17.28 6.62
C ASP A 244 10.07 16.46 7.01
N ASP A 245 10.05 15.15 6.65
CA ASP A 245 9.01 14.21 7.01
C ASP A 245 9.60 12.98 7.69
N THR A 246 9.35 12.85 8.99
CA THR A 246 9.90 11.77 9.80
C THR A 246 9.35 10.40 9.43
N LYS A 247 8.18 10.30 8.80
CA LYS A 247 7.65 9.03 8.27
C LYS A 247 8.47 8.54 7.09
N ILE A 248 8.84 9.41 6.16
CA ILE A 248 9.69 9.07 5.02
C ILE A 248 11.12 8.75 5.49
N ILE A 249 11.64 9.55 6.44
CA ILE A 249 12.95 9.29 7.06
C ILE A 249 12.98 7.90 7.71
N ALA A 250 11.96 7.56 8.51
CA ALA A 250 11.87 6.23 9.14
C ALA A 250 11.71 5.10 8.11
N TYR A 251 10.99 5.34 7.01
CA TYR A 251 10.88 4.37 5.91
C TYR A 251 12.23 4.05 5.28
N LEU A 252 13.09 5.04 5.10
CA LEU A 252 14.44 4.86 4.55
C LEU A 252 15.43 4.27 5.57
N ALA A 253 15.28 4.62 6.86
CA ALA A 253 16.16 4.15 7.93
C ALA A 253 15.85 2.73 8.43
N LEU A 254 14.63 2.21 8.16
CA LEU A 254 14.20 0.90 8.64
C LEU A 254 14.12 -0.11 7.49
N ASN A 255 14.41 -1.36 7.80
CA ASN A 255 14.26 -2.43 6.82
C ASN A 255 12.77 -2.69 6.51
N SER A 256 12.30 -2.23 5.36
CA SER A 256 10.92 -2.36 4.90
C SER A 256 10.47 -3.81 4.69
N THR A 257 11.40 -4.76 4.48
CA THR A 257 11.06 -6.19 4.32
C THR A 257 10.51 -6.80 5.60
N GLY A 258 10.87 -6.24 6.77
CA GLY A 258 10.32 -6.61 8.07
C GLY A 258 8.90 -6.08 8.32
N LYS A 259 8.33 -5.31 7.38
CA LYS A 259 7.02 -4.64 7.52
C LYS A 259 6.91 -3.83 8.82
N PRO A 260 7.86 -2.93 9.13
CA PRO A 260 7.80 -2.13 10.34
C PRO A 260 6.59 -1.19 10.31
N SER A 261 6.10 -0.81 11.50
CA SER A 261 5.12 0.26 11.60
C SER A 261 5.79 1.62 11.48
N TYR A 262 5.23 2.48 10.64
CA TYR A 262 5.69 3.87 10.47
C TYR A 262 4.77 4.88 11.17
N LYS A 263 3.91 4.44 12.07
CA LYS A 263 3.08 5.33 12.89
C LYS A 263 3.95 6.03 13.94
N LEU A 264 3.73 7.32 14.17
CA LEU A 264 4.48 8.12 15.14
C LEU A 264 4.54 7.44 16.52
N LYS A 265 3.41 7.01 17.03
CA LYS A 265 3.30 6.36 18.35
C LYS A 265 4.13 5.06 18.47
N ASP A 266 4.23 4.29 17.39
CA ASP A 266 5.02 3.06 17.37
C ASP A 266 6.53 3.38 17.28
N LEU A 267 6.92 4.36 16.47
CA LEU A 267 8.30 4.80 16.30
C LEU A 267 8.87 5.47 17.56
N ALA A 268 8.02 6.24 18.26
CA ALA A 268 8.39 6.95 19.48
C ALA A 268 8.11 6.15 20.76
N PHE A 269 7.71 4.90 20.69
CA PHE A 269 7.25 4.12 21.83
C PHE A 269 8.29 4.01 22.96
N GLU A 270 9.57 3.88 22.63
CA GLU A 270 10.65 3.83 23.61
C GLU A 270 10.79 5.14 24.42
N TYR A 271 10.47 6.27 23.80
CA TYR A 271 10.59 7.59 24.39
C TYR A 271 9.32 7.99 25.14
N THR A 272 8.17 7.79 24.54
CA THR A 272 6.91 8.30 25.04
C THR A 272 6.23 7.38 26.07
N GLY A 273 6.58 6.11 26.13
CA GLY A 273 6.02 5.13 27.06
C GLY A 273 4.49 5.13 27.05
N LYS A 274 3.87 5.49 28.18
CA LYS A 274 2.41 5.51 28.34
C LYS A 274 1.67 6.43 27.36
N TYR A 275 2.29 7.50 26.94
CA TYR A 275 1.66 8.50 26.08
C TYR A 275 1.28 7.92 24.69
N ALA A 276 2.11 7.08 24.10
CA ALA A 276 1.78 6.40 22.85
C ALA A 276 0.51 5.53 22.93
N LEU A 277 -0.05 5.37 24.12
CA LEU A 277 -1.13 4.46 24.47
C LEU A 277 -2.47 5.16 24.71
N GLU A 278 -2.46 6.49 24.80
CA GLU A 278 -3.64 7.30 25.03
C GLU A 278 -4.15 7.80 23.69
N ASP A 279 -5.00 7.02 23.03
CA ASP A 279 -5.81 7.50 21.93
C ASP A 279 -6.94 8.35 22.51
N ILE A 280 -6.89 9.66 22.28
CA ILE A 280 -7.93 10.59 22.76
C ILE A 280 -9.24 10.45 21.97
N GLY A 281 -9.24 9.63 20.89
CA GLY A 281 -10.43 9.33 20.11
C GLY A 281 -10.94 10.54 19.33
N ASP A 282 -12.20 10.87 19.51
CA ASP A 282 -12.88 11.99 18.85
C ASP A 282 -12.52 13.31 19.55
N ILE A 283 -11.67 14.12 18.94
CA ILE A 283 -11.17 15.40 19.44
C ILE A 283 -12.30 16.33 19.87
N SER A 284 -13.44 16.31 19.17
CA SER A 284 -14.60 17.15 19.50
C SER A 284 -15.20 16.88 20.90
N LYS A 285 -14.80 15.79 21.52
CA LYS A 285 -15.30 15.34 22.86
C LYS A 285 -14.30 15.53 23.98
N VAL A 286 -13.13 16.04 23.66
CA VAL A 286 -12.01 16.24 24.60
C VAL A 286 -11.94 17.72 25.00
N ASP A 287 -11.58 18.02 26.25
CA ASP A 287 -11.35 19.40 26.64
C ASP A 287 -10.08 19.97 25.97
N THR A 288 -10.11 21.27 25.69
CA THR A 288 -9.05 21.98 24.96
C THR A 288 -7.67 21.81 25.57
N LYS A 289 -7.57 21.76 26.90
CA LYS A 289 -6.27 21.60 27.56
C LYS A 289 -5.67 20.23 27.28
N THR A 290 -6.46 19.19 27.41
CA THR A 290 -6.04 17.81 27.12
C THR A 290 -5.66 17.63 25.64
N GLU A 291 -6.41 18.27 24.72
CA GLU A 291 -6.10 18.29 23.31
C GLU A 291 -4.76 18.96 23.01
N LEU A 292 -4.51 20.17 23.54
CA LEU A 292 -3.26 20.90 23.35
C LEU A 292 -2.05 20.18 23.97
N GLU A 293 -2.21 19.58 25.14
CA GLU A 293 -1.17 18.72 25.74
C GLU A 293 -0.86 17.50 24.87
N TYR A 294 -1.88 16.93 24.23
CA TYR A 294 -1.72 15.80 23.34
C TYR A 294 -0.96 16.21 22.07
N ASN A 295 -1.37 17.28 21.40
CA ASN A 295 -0.71 17.80 20.23
C ASN A 295 0.76 18.19 20.53
N LEU A 296 1.03 18.83 21.69
CA LEU A 296 2.39 19.13 22.10
C LEU A 296 3.25 17.88 22.32
N LYS A 297 2.66 16.79 22.78
CA LYS A 297 3.39 15.50 22.92
C LYS A 297 3.69 14.89 21.55
N ASP A 298 2.82 15.05 20.54
CA ASP A 298 3.07 14.53 19.20
C ASP A 298 4.25 15.25 18.54
N VAL A 299 4.41 16.58 18.72
CA VAL A 299 5.59 17.30 18.22
C VAL A 299 6.88 16.92 18.98
N CYS A 300 6.83 16.68 20.30
CA CYS A 300 7.96 16.15 21.05
C CYS A 300 8.36 14.73 20.57
N ALA A 301 7.37 13.87 20.30
CA ALA A 301 7.59 12.55 19.74
C ALA A 301 8.20 12.62 18.33
N THR A 302 7.76 13.58 17.52
CA THR A 302 8.31 13.83 16.18
C THR A 302 9.76 14.24 16.24
N TRP A 303 10.18 15.07 17.23
CA TRP A 303 11.58 15.38 17.48
C TRP A 303 12.41 14.15 17.83
N TYR A 304 11.87 13.27 18.69
CA TYR A 304 12.55 12.02 19.03
C TYR A 304 12.76 11.14 17.78
N VAL A 305 11.72 10.97 16.98
CA VAL A 305 11.79 10.18 15.75
C VAL A 305 12.79 10.76 14.75
N TYR A 306 12.80 12.09 14.59
CA TYR A 306 13.77 12.78 13.76
C TYR A 306 15.21 12.51 14.22
N ASN A 307 15.50 12.76 15.50
CA ASN A 307 16.83 12.61 16.06
C ASN A 307 17.33 11.15 16.02
N LYS A 308 16.40 10.19 16.11
CA LYS A 308 16.74 8.77 16.08
C LYS A 308 17.00 8.27 14.66
N TYR A 309 16.16 8.58 13.71
CA TYR A 309 16.16 7.94 12.39
C TYR A 309 16.88 8.73 11.30
N TYR A 310 16.96 10.05 11.41
CA TYR A 310 17.68 10.87 10.43
C TYR A 310 19.17 10.48 10.32
N PRO A 311 19.93 10.33 11.43
CA PRO A 311 21.32 9.89 11.34
C PRO A 311 21.47 8.49 10.72
N ILE A 312 20.55 7.57 10.96
CA ILE A 312 20.57 6.22 10.38
C ILE A 312 20.39 6.31 8.86
N MET A 313 19.41 7.07 8.40
CA MET A 313 19.17 7.31 6.97
C MET A 313 20.41 7.89 6.27
N VAL A 314 21.09 8.86 6.91
CA VAL A 314 22.33 9.45 6.38
C VAL A 314 23.46 8.42 6.34
N GLN A 315 23.63 7.63 7.41
CA GLN A 315 24.64 6.58 7.49
C GLN A 315 24.43 5.51 6.40
N ASP A 316 23.18 5.21 6.06
CA ASP A 316 22.80 4.26 5.01
C ASP A 316 22.84 4.88 3.59
N ASN A 317 23.41 6.09 3.45
CA ASN A 317 23.54 6.82 2.18
C ASN A 317 22.19 7.08 1.46
N GLN A 318 21.08 7.20 2.20
CA GLN A 318 19.75 7.45 1.66
C GLN A 318 19.39 8.94 1.58
N GLU A 319 20.21 9.85 2.10
CA GLU A 319 19.90 11.28 2.17
C GLU A 319 19.69 11.90 0.78
N LYS A 320 20.52 11.51 -0.20
CA LYS A 320 20.37 12.00 -1.57
C LYS A 320 19.02 11.58 -2.17
N LEU A 321 18.63 10.32 -2.01
CA LEU A 321 17.33 9.82 -2.44
C LEU A 321 16.19 10.58 -1.76
N TYR A 322 16.32 10.85 -0.47
CA TYR A 322 15.35 11.60 0.32
C TYR A 322 15.18 13.04 -0.19
N ARG A 323 16.30 13.77 -0.33
CA ARG A 323 16.30 15.19 -0.69
C ARG A 323 15.98 15.46 -2.16
N GLU A 324 16.53 14.66 -3.08
CA GLU A 324 16.43 14.91 -4.52
C GLU A 324 15.22 14.24 -5.18
N LEU A 325 14.65 13.19 -4.56
CA LEU A 325 13.53 12.46 -5.13
C LEU A 325 12.28 12.48 -4.23
N LEU A 326 12.36 11.96 -2.99
CA LEU A 326 11.16 11.69 -2.22
C LEU A 326 10.46 12.96 -1.71
N LEU A 327 11.19 13.95 -1.22
CA LEU A 327 10.60 15.23 -0.82
C LEU A 327 10.02 16.02 -2.00
N PRO A 328 10.70 16.17 -3.14
CA PRO A 328 10.08 16.75 -4.33
C PRO A 328 8.84 15.99 -4.81
N THR A 329 8.88 14.64 -4.76
CA THR A 329 7.70 13.81 -5.07
C THR A 329 6.55 14.10 -4.11
N GLN A 330 6.79 14.23 -2.81
CA GLN A 330 5.76 14.57 -1.83
C GLN A 330 5.09 15.91 -2.16
N LYS A 331 5.85 16.93 -2.56
CA LYS A 331 5.30 18.21 -3.02
C LYS A 331 4.38 18.04 -4.22
N VAL A 332 4.80 17.27 -5.22
CA VAL A 332 3.99 16.97 -6.42
C VAL A 332 2.72 16.21 -6.03
N LEU A 333 2.81 15.22 -5.14
CA LEU A 333 1.65 14.49 -4.68
C LEU A 333 0.68 15.38 -3.91
N THR A 334 1.17 16.24 -3.01
CA THR A 334 0.33 17.22 -2.30
C THR A 334 -0.40 18.15 -3.27
N HIS A 335 0.29 18.63 -4.32
CA HIS A 335 -0.35 19.40 -5.39
C HIS A 335 -1.44 18.60 -6.10
N THR A 336 -1.14 17.37 -6.49
CA THR A 336 -2.08 16.47 -7.16
C THR A 336 -3.31 16.19 -6.30
N GLU A 337 -3.10 15.93 -5.01
CA GLU A 337 -4.17 15.65 -4.05
C GLU A 337 -5.06 16.86 -3.76
N LEU A 338 -4.49 18.06 -3.70
CA LEU A 338 -5.24 19.32 -3.53
C LEU A 338 -5.99 19.73 -4.81
N ASN A 339 -5.42 19.44 -5.98
CA ASN A 339 -6.08 19.74 -7.25
C ASN A 339 -7.25 18.79 -7.54
N GLY A 340 -7.13 17.52 -7.14
CA GLY A 340 -8.13 16.49 -7.40
C GLY A 340 -8.32 16.17 -8.89
N LEU A 341 -9.17 15.21 -9.19
CA LEU A 341 -9.46 14.73 -10.52
C LEU A 341 -10.88 15.11 -10.94
N TYR A 342 -11.03 15.95 -11.96
CA TYR A 342 -12.32 16.47 -12.40
C TYR A 342 -13.16 15.39 -13.11
N MET A 343 -14.47 15.38 -12.81
CA MET A 343 -15.40 14.35 -13.28
C MET A 343 -16.64 14.94 -13.93
N ASP A 344 -17.23 14.17 -14.84
CA ASP A 344 -18.57 14.38 -15.36
C ASP A 344 -19.59 13.62 -14.53
N MET A 345 -20.35 14.32 -13.68
CA MET A 345 -21.31 13.70 -12.78
C MET A 345 -22.49 13.04 -13.52
N ASN A 346 -22.79 13.46 -14.76
CA ASN A 346 -23.79 12.79 -15.60
C ASN A 346 -23.29 11.41 -16.05
N GLU A 347 -22.00 11.32 -16.42
CA GLU A 347 -21.41 10.02 -16.78
C GLU A 347 -21.27 9.12 -15.54
N VAL A 348 -21.01 9.68 -14.36
CA VAL A 348 -21.01 8.91 -13.08
C VAL A 348 -22.39 8.33 -12.80
N ALA A 349 -23.46 9.10 -12.97
CA ALA A 349 -24.83 8.62 -12.81
C ALA A 349 -25.18 7.50 -13.78
N LYS A 350 -24.83 7.67 -15.08
CA LYS A 350 -25.01 6.62 -16.11
C LYS A 350 -24.19 5.36 -15.81
N LEU A 351 -22.97 5.51 -15.31
CA LEU A 351 -22.14 4.39 -14.91
C LEU A 351 -22.78 3.62 -13.76
N LYS A 352 -23.25 4.33 -12.73
CA LYS A 352 -23.94 3.72 -11.58
C LYS A 352 -25.15 2.90 -11.99
N GLU A 353 -26.00 3.45 -12.87
CA GLU A 353 -27.17 2.75 -13.40
C GLU A 353 -26.77 1.48 -14.17
N LYS A 354 -25.79 1.56 -15.07
CA LYS A 354 -25.29 0.40 -15.81
C LYS A 354 -24.70 -0.67 -14.89
N LEU A 355 -23.95 -0.26 -13.88
CA LEU A 355 -23.41 -1.18 -12.87
C LEU A 355 -24.52 -1.88 -12.09
N GLN A 356 -25.56 -1.16 -11.70
CA GLN A 356 -26.70 -1.76 -10.97
C GLN A 356 -27.42 -2.80 -11.83
N ILE A 357 -27.69 -2.49 -13.10
CA ILE A 357 -28.34 -3.42 -14.03
C ILE A 357 -27.46 -4.69 -14.20
N ALA A 358 -26.16 -4.52 -14.40
CA ALA A 358 -25.25 -5.66 -14.55
C ALA A 358 -25.12 -6.51 -13.28
N ILE A 359 -25.13 -5.86 -12.10
CA ILE A 359 -25.12 -6.56 -10.81
C ILE A 359 -26.38 -7.39 -10.63
N ASP A 360 -27.55 -6.81 -10.93
CA ASP A 360 -28.84 -7.48 -10.80
C ASP A 360 -28.98 -8.63 -11.79
N ASP A 361 -28.56 -8.43 -13.06
CA ASP A 361 -28.55 -9.47 -14.07
C ASP A 361 -27.63 -10.62 -13.70
N ALA A 362 -26.37 -10.33 -13.34
CA ALA A 362 -25.41 -11.34 -12.94
C ALA A 362 -25.88 -12.10 -11.70
N HIS A 363 -26.40 -11.39 -10.69
CA HIS A 363 -26.91 -12.00 -9.48
C HIS A 363 -28.10 -12.94 -9.75
N ASN A 364 -29.10 -12.45 -10.51
CA ASN A 364 -30.28 -13.24 -10.85
C ASN A 364 -29.92 -14.45 -11.70
N THR A 365 -29.00 -14.29 -12.66
CA THR A 365 -28.51 -15.41 -13.48
C THR A 365 -27.80 -16.47 -12.61
N LEU A 366 -26.94 -16.04 -11.67
CA LEU A 366 -26.22 -16.94 -10.76
C LEU A 366 -27.15 -17.78 -9.89
N LEU A 367 -28.27 -17.21 -9.44
CA LEU A 367 -29.26 -17.92 -8.63
C LEU A 367 -30.01 -19.05 -9.39
N LEU A 368 -29.92 -19.07 -10.72
CA LEU A 368 -30.53 -20.13 -11.54
C LEU A 368 -29.69 -21.41 -11.57
N PHE A 369 -28.38 -21.32 -11.31
CA PHE A 369 -27.49 -22.47 -11.33
C PHE A 369 -27.73 -23.39 -10.14
N ASP A 370 -27.74 -24.72 -10.41
CA ASP A 370 -27.99 -25.70 -9.37
C ASP A 370 -26.86 -25.78 -8.34
N GLU A 371 -25.61 -25.54 -8.75
CA GLU A 371 -24.47 -25.42 -7.84
C GLU A 371 -24.66 -24.30 -6.80
N VAL A 372 -25.22 -23.16 -7.21
CA VAL A 372 -25.49 -22.03 -6.32
C VAL A 372 -26.61 -22.38 -5.35
N LYS A 373 -27.69 -23.02 -5.83
CA LYS A 373 -28.79 -23.50 -5.00
C LYS A 373 -28.33 -24.53 -3.97
N ASP A 374 -27.44 -25.45 -4.38
CA ASP A 374 -26.90 -26.46 -3.47
C ASP A 374 -25.94 -25.85 -2.43
N ALA A 375 -25.12 -24.87 -2.82
CA ALA A 375 -24.33 -24.10 -1.88
C ALA A 375 -25.20 -23.33 -0.87
N GLU A 376 -26.32 -22.74 -1.32
CA GLU A 376 -27.28 -22.05 -0.46
C GLU A 376 -27.92 -23.01 0.55
N LYS A 377 -28.33 -24.22 0.15
CA LYS A 377 -28.87 -25.23 1.06
C LYS A 377 -27.88 -25.64 2.16
N ILE A 378 -26.60 -25.82 1.81
CA ILE A 378 -25.54 -26.14 2.79
C ILE A 378 -25.37 -25.02 3.77
N LEU A 379 -25.20 -23.78 3.26
CA LEU A 379 -25.01 -22.58 4.08
C LEU A 379 -26.22 -22.24 4.95
N TYR A 380 -27.43 -22.44 4.43
CA TYR A 380 -28.68 -22.32 5.20
C TYR A 380 -28.69 -23.22 6.41
N LYS A 381 -28.36 -24.54 6.20
CA LYS A 381 -28.28 -25.50 7.29
C LYS A 381 -27.25 -25.10 8.34
N GLU A 382 -26.04 -24.69 7.93
CA GLU A 382 -25.03 -24.20 8.86
C GLU A 382 -25.47 -22.99 9.63
N ALA A 383 -26.15 -22.04 8.97
CA ALA A 383 -26.66 -20.82 9.61
C ALA A 383 -27.76 -21.14 10.62
N LEU A 384 -28.68 -22.04 10.28
CA LEU A 384 -29.75 -22.50 11.17
C LEU A 384 -29.17 -23.19 12.41
N ASP A 385 -28.18 -24.07 12.22
CA ASP A 385 -27.51 -24.78 13.31
C ASP A 385 -26.78 -23.83 14.24
N LYS A 386 -26.08 -22.82 13.68
CA LYS A 386 -25.42 -21.75 14.47
C LYS A 386 -26.41 -20.92 15.30
N VAL A 387 -27.57 -20.60 14.74
CA VAL A 387 -28.63 -19.90 15.48
C VAL A 387 -29.17 -20.78 16.61
N ASN A 388 -29.46 -22.03 16.31
CA ASN A 388 -30.00 -22.97 17.27
C ASN A 388 -29.02 -23.34 18.39
N ALA A 389 -27.72 -23.34 18.12
CA ALA A 389 -26.69 -23.59 19.14
C ALA A 389 -26.64 -22.47 20.22
N LYS A 390 -27.08 -21.25 19.87
CA LYS A 390 -27.14 -20.11 20.81
C LYS A 390 -28.44 -20.04 21.62
N LEU A 391 -29.48 -20.76 21.22
CA LEU A 391 -30.79 -20.75 21.87
C LEU A 391 -30.85 -21.80 23.00
N LYS A 392 -31.23 -21.31 24.21
CA LYS A 392 -31.30 -22.16 25.42
C LYS A 392 -32.62 -22.99 25.53
N THR A 393 -33.68 -22.57 24.85
CA THR A 393 -35.02 -23.15 25.04
C THR A 393 -35.60 -23.66 23.74
N LYS A 394 -36.22 -22.82 22.93
CA LYS A 394 -36.93 -23.29 21.70
C LYS A 394 -36.06 -23.09 20.46
N LYS A 395 -35.77 -24.21 19.77
CA LYS A 395 -35.04 -24.16 18.50
C LYS A 395 -35.92 -23.60 17.38
N LYS A 396 -35.31 -22.82 16.48
CA LYS A 396 -35.98 -22.37 15.27
C LYS A 396 -36.00 -23.47 14.22
N THR A 397 -37.08 -23.55 13.48
CA THR A 397 -37.25 -24.46 12.35
C THR A 397 -36.87 -23.86 11.03
N SER A 398 -36.85 -22.51 10.96
CA SER A 398 -36.47 -21.76 9.78
C SER A 398 -35.82 -20.40 10.15
N ILE A 399 -35.02 -19.88 9.24
CA ILE A 399 -34.41 -18.56 9.30
C ILE A 399 -34.55 -17.88 7.94
N ASP A 400 -34.54 -16.56 7.91
CA ASP A 400 -34.36 -15.83 6.66
C ASP A 400 -32.88 -15.86 6.28
N PHE A 401 -32.58 -16.50 5.15
CA PHE A 401 -31.21 -16.66 4.65
C PHE A 401 -31.21 -16.66 3.12
N LYS A 402 -30.30 -15.89 2.56
CA LYS A 402 -29.97 -15.90 1.13
C LYS A 402 -28.47 -15.97 0.99
N ILE A 403 -28.01 -16.71 -0.01
CA ILE A 403 -26.57 -16.81 -0.30
C ILE A 403 -26.02 -15.42 -0.68
N ASN A 404 -24.91 -15.09 -0.09
CA ASN A 404 -24.17 -13.87 -0.44
C ASN A 404 -22.92 -14.24 -1.26
N LEU A 405 -23.04 -14.17 -2.58
CA LEU A 405 -21.96 -14.46 -3.53
C LEU A 405 -20.78 -13.46 -3.48
N ARG A 406 -20.83 -12.49 -2.55
CA ARG A 406 -19.72 -11.58 -2.24
C ARG A 406 -18.87 -12.05 -1.06
N SER A 407 -19.42 -12.94 -0.25
CA SER A 407 -18.72 -13.45 0.92
C SER A 407 -17.69 -14.50 0.51
N SER A 408 -16.41 -14.19 0.75
CA SER A 408 -15.33 -15.16 0.51
C SER A 408 -15.54 -16.49 1.25
N VAL A 409 -16.21 -16.46 2.41
CA VAL A 409 -16.56 -17.67 3.16
C VAL A 409 -17.61 -18.50 2.40
N GLN A 410 -18.64 -17.83 1.87
CA GLN A 410 -19.72 -18.52 1.15
C GLN A 410 -19.27 -18.95 -0.25
N LEU A 411 -18.46 -18.13 -0.95
CA LEU A 411 -17.84 -18.53 -2.21
C LEU A 411 -16.95 -19.78 -2.07
N ARG A 412 -16.25 -19.95 -0.93
CA ARG A 412 -15.49 -21.18 -0.70
C ARG A 412 -16.38 -22.42 -0.69
N VAL A 413 -17.56 -22.34 -0.11
CA VAL A 413 -18.52 -23.47 -0.13
C VAL A 413 -18.95 -23.76 -1.56
N LEU A 414 -19.27 -22.75 -2.35
CA LEU A 414 -19.63 -22.92 -3.76
C LEU A 414 -18.48 -23.55 -4.55
N LEU A 415 -17.29 -22.92 -4.57
CA LEU A 415 -16.19 -23.30 -5.45
C LEU A 415 -15.55 -24.63 -5.03
N TYR A 416 -15.28 -24.83 -3.72
CA TYR A 416 -14.46 -25.94 -3.24
C TYR A 416 -15.26 -27.09 -2.61
N THR A 417 -16.49 -26.82 -2.12
CA THR A 417 -17.33 -27.92 -1.56
C THR A 417 -18.33 -28.44 -2.56
N VAL A 418 -19.05 -27.55 -3.26
CA VAL A 418 -20.09 -27.96 -4.22
C VAL A 418 -19.48 -28.30 -5.58
N MET A 419 -18.75 -27.33 -6.19
CA MET A 419 -18.13 -27.54 -7.51
C MET A 419 -16.88 -28.42 -7.45
N LYS A 420 -16.32 -28.67 -6.26
CA LYS A 420 -15.12 -29.49 -6.03
C LYS A 420 -13.89 -29.07 -6.87
N LEU A 421 -13.74 -27.79 -7.13
CA LEU A 421 -12.60 -27.25 -7.87
C LEU A 421 -11.30 -27.40 -7.07
N PRO A 422 -10.12 -27.52 -7.73
CA PRO A 422 -8.85 -27.66 -7.05
C PRO A 422 -8.46 -26.38 -6.30
N ILE A 423 -7.81 -26.51 -5.14
CA ILE A 423 -7.28 -25.33 -4.41
C ILE A 423 -5.91 -24.99 -4.99
N ILE A 424 -5.84 -23.94 -5.81
CA ILE A 424 -4.61 -23.51 -6.47
C ILE A 424 -3.83 -22.45 -5.67
N LYS A 425 -4.51 -21.74 -4.75
CA LYS A 425 -3.88 -20.68 -3.93
C LYS A 425 -4.54 -20.60 -2.55
N TYR A 426 -3.72 -20.32 -1.53
CA TYR A 426 -4.19 -20.02 -0.18
C TYR A 426 -3.94 -18.55 0.17
N THR A 427 -4.82 -17.98 0.99
CA THR A 427 -4.64 -16.66 1.60
C THR A 427 -3.56 -16.73 2.69
N GLU A 428 -3.07 -15.56 3.18
CA GLU A 428 -2.15 -15.49 4.34
C GLU A 428 -2.69 -16.20 5.57
N SER A 429 -4.02 -16.21 5.77
CA SER A 429 -4.71 -16.93 6.84
C SER A 429 -4.89 -18.45 6.55
N LYS A 430 -4.21 -18.98 5.53
CA LYS A 430 -4.26 -20.40 5.10
C LYS A 430 -5.67 -20.89 4.75
N GLN A 431 -6.53 -20.01 4.25
CA GLN A 431 -7.82 -20.37 3.70
C GLN A 431 -7.74 -20.45 2.16
N PRO A 432 -8.50 -21.33 1.48
CA PRO A 432 -8.59 -21.31 0.02
C PRO A 432 -8.97 -19.93 -0.49
N SER A 433 -8.20 -19.40 -1.43
CA SER A 433 -8.43 -18.04 -1.98
C SER A 433 -9.65 -18.05 -2.90
N THR A 434 -10.40 -16.94 -2.86
CA THR A 434 -11.53 -16.64 -3.75
C THR A 434 -11.33 -15.30 -4.44
N GLU A 435 -10.07 -14.88 -4.58
CA GLU A 435 -9.69 -13.69 -5.31
C GLU A 435 -10.04 -13.81 -6.79
N LYS A 436 -10.27 -12.69 -7.44
CA LYS A 436 -10.67 -12.63 -8.85
C LYS A 436 -9.73 -13.44 -9.77
N ASP A 437 -8.42 -13.26 -9.61
CA ASP A 437 -7.42 -13.96 -10.42
C ASP A 437 -7.50 -15.47 -10.24
N VAL A 438 -7.71 -15.92 -8.99
CA VAL A 438 -7.91 -17.33 -8.69
C VAL A 438 -9.20 -17.88 -9.34
N ILE A 439 -10.28 -17.08 -9.34
CA ILE A 439 -11.54 -17.49 -10.01
C ILE A 439 -11.31 -17.58 -11.54
N MET A 440 -10.55 -16.68 -12.12
CA MET A 440 -10.17 -16.73 -13.53
C MET A 440 -9.36 -17.98 -13.86
N ASP A 441 -8.36 -18.33 -13.06
CA ASP A 441 -7.55 -19.53 -13.24
C ASP A 441 -8.38 -20.82 -13.07
N LEU A 442 -9.29 -20.85 -12.09
CA LEU A 442 -10.19 -21.98 -11.83
C LEU A 442 -11.14 -22.26 -13.00
N ARG A 443 -11.42 -21.26 -13.83
CA ARG A 443 -12.26 -21.42 -15.03
C ARG A 443 -11.75 -22.53 -15.97
N SER A 444 -10.43 -22.75 -16.05
CA SER A 444 -9.85 -23.82 -16.88
C SER A 444 -10.18 -25.25 -16.40
N TYR A 445 -10.59 -25.40 -15.15
CA TYR A 445 -10.98 -26.67 -14.55
C TYR A 445 -12.50 -26.92 -14.60
N CYS A 446 -13.28 -26.03 -15.21
CA CYS A 446 -14.73 -26.05 -15.24
C CYS A 446 -15.26 -26.70 -16.53
N SER A 447 -16.44 -27.34 -16.46
CA SER A 447 -17.25 -27.71 -17.63
C SER A 447 -17.74 -26.46 -18.35
N GLU A 448 -18.26 -26.56 -19.58
CA GLU A 448 -18.75 -25.41 -20.33
C GLU A 448 -19.85 -24.64 -19.60
N ASP A 449 -20.81 -25.35 -18.99
CA ASP A 449 -21.86 -24.72 -18.18
C ASP A 449 -21.31 -24.02 -16.94
N GLN A 450 -20.33 -24.62 -16.27
CA GLN A 450 -19.66 -24.03 -15.13
C GLN A 450 -18.79 -22.82 -15.51
N LYS A 451 -18.25 -22.78 -16.73
CA LYS A 451 -17.55 -21.58 -17.23
C LYS A 451 -18.48 -20.37 -17.28
N VAL A 452 -19.73 -20.54 -17.69
CA VAL A 452 -20.73 -19.44 -17.69
C VAL A 452 -20.98 -18.95 -16.26
N LEU A 453 -21.09 -19.86 -15.28
CA LEU A 453 -21.20 -19.49 -13.86
C LEU A 453 -19.99 -18.70 -13.40
N MET A 454 -18.76 -19.15 -13.73
CA MET A 454 -17.53 -18.47 -13.36
C MET A 454 -17.42 -17.07 -14.00
N ASP A 455 -17.79 -16.95 -15.28
CA ASP A 455 -17.80 -15.67 -15.98
C ASP A 455 -18.79 -14.67 -15.32
N LYS A 456 -19.97 -15.14 -14.92
CA LYS A 456 -20.95 -14.32 -14.19
C LYS A 456 -20.48 -13.94 -12.78
N LEU A 457 -19.75 -14.82 -12.09
CA LEU A 457 -19.12 -14.48 -10.80
C LEU A 457 -18.06 -13.38 -10.97
N ILE A 458 -17.25 -13.44 -12.02
CA ILE A 458 -16.23 -12.44 -12.34
C ILE A 458 -16.90 -11.10 -12.68
N GLU A 459 -17.95 -11.13 -13.52
CA GLU A 459 -18.73 -9.95 -13.90
C GLU A 459 -19.34 -9.28 -12.65
N LEU A 460 -20.01 -10.04 -11.80
CA LEU A 460 -20.58 -9.57 -10.54
C LEU A 460 -19.50 -8.93 -9.64
N SER A 461 -18.38 -9.60 -9.46
CA SER A 461 -17.29 -9.13 -8.62
C SER A 461 -16.71 -7.82 -9.13
N CYS A 462 -16.46 -7.70 -10.46
CA CYS A 462 -15.92 -6.48 -11.07
C CYS A 462 -16.90 -5.31 -10.95
N ALA A 463 -18.17 -5.51 -11.27
CA ALA A 463 -19.18 -4.46 -11.18
C ALA A 463 -19.37 -3.97 -9.74
N MET A 464 -19.41 -4.90 -8.78
CA MET A 464 -19.55 -4.58 -7.38
C MET A 464 -18.32 -3.89 -6.78
N GLN A 465 -17.12 -4.23 -7.21
CA GLN A 465 -15.91 -3.54 -6.79
C GLN A 465 -15.99 -2.04 -7.14
N ILE A 466 -16.46 -1.71 -8.35
CA ILE A 466 -16.62 -0.32 -8.77
C ILE A 466 -17.76 0.35 -8.00
N MET A 467 -18.91 -0.32 -7.91
CA MET A 467 -20.09 0.19 -7.22
C MET A 467 -19.82 0.53 -5.75
N ASN A 468 -19.02 -0.29 -5.04
CA ASN A 468 -18.79 -0.10 -3.60
C ASN A 468 -17.59 0.77 -3.27
N ASN A 469 -16.54 0.75 -4.10
CA ASN A 469 -15.29 1.44 -3.77
C ASN A 469 -15.17 2.81 -4.44
N PHE A 470 -15.70 2.96 -5.65
CA PHE A 470 -15.53 4.18 -6.44
C PHE A 470 -16.79 5.05 -6.49
N ILE A 471 -17.96 4.47 -6.74
CA ILE A 471 -19.19 5.26 -6.87
C ILE A 471 -19.46 6.13 -5.63
N PRO A 472 -19.37 5.63 -4.37
CA PRO A 472 -19.61 6.47 -3.19
C PRO A 472 -18.57 7.60 -3.06
N ALA A 473 -17.32 7.36 -3.42
CA ALA A 473 -16.28 8.38 -3.43
C ALA A 473 -16.56 9.45 -4.50
N MET A 474 -16.97 9.03 -5.71
CA MET A 474 -17.34 9.94 -6.80
C MET A 474 -18.58 10.78 -6.44
N GLU A 475 -19.61 10.18 -5.82
CA GLU A 475 -20.81 10.89 -5.38
C GLU A 475 -20.54 11.87 -4.22
N SER A 476 -19.53 11.59 -3.39
CA SER A 476 -19.08 12.49 -2.34
C SER A 476 -18.07 13.55 -2.80
N SER A 477 -17.89 13.71 -4.10
CA SER A 477 -16.99 14.70 -4.69
C SER A 477 -17.40 16.14 -4.36
N VAL A 478 -16.42 17.04 -4.35
CA VAL A 478 -16.66 18.48 -4.15
C VAL A 478 -16.30 19.21 -5.43
N ASN A 479 -17.20 20.07 -5.91
CA ASN A 479 -17.03 20.80 -7.17
C ASN A 479 -16.66 19.87 -8.36
N ASN A 480 -17.31 18.72 -8.44
CA ASN A 480 -17.06 17.67 -9.42
C ASN A 480 -15.59 17.15 -9.42
N ARG A 481 -14.89 17.29 -8.33
CA ARG A 481 -13.51 16.78 -8.18
C ARG A 481 -13.44 15.65 -7.16
N LEU A 482 -12.80 14.57 -7.57
CA LEU A 482 -12.49 13.42 -6.73
C LEU A 482 -11.10 13.63 -6.13
N TYR A 483 -11.03 13.59 -4.81
CA TYR A 483 -9.80 13.70 -4.05
C TYR A 483 -9.39 12.33 -3.51
N GLY A 484 -8.18 11.92 -3.79
CA GLY A 484 -7.57 10.70 -3.25
C GLY A 484 -6.30 11.02 -2.49
N ASN A 485 -5.70 10.01 -1.87
CA ASN A 485 -4.43 10.14 -1.17
C ASN A 485 -3.40 9.19 -1.77
N PHE A 486 -2.14 9.65 -1.86
CA PHE A 486 -0.98 8.86 -2.27
C PHE A 486 0.03 8.79 -1.14
N ASN A 487 0.54 7.60 -0.86
CA ASN A 487 1.50 7.40 0.22
C ASN A 487 2.86 6.99 -0.33
N ILE A 488 3.88 7.74 0.05
CA ILE A 488 5.28 7.36 -0.09
C ILE A 488 5.61 6.37 1.05
N GLY A 489 6.37 5.31 0.72
CA GLY A 489 6.71 4.29 1.72
C GLY A 489 5.57 3.33 2.08
N GLY A 490 4.46 3.33 1.34
CA GLY A 490 3.35 2.40 1.52
C GLY A 490 3.60 0.99 0.96
N THR A 491 4.72 0.78 0.26
CA THR A 491 5.11 -0.51 -0.32
C THR A 491 6.58 -0.82 -0.04
N VAL A 492 6.94 -2.11 -0.01
CA VAL A 492 8.33 -2.56 0.15
C VAL A 492 9.21 -2.18 -1.05
N SER A 493 8.62 -2.11 -2.24
CA SER A 493 9.32 -1.84 -3.50
C SER A 493 9.59 -0.35 -3.78
N GLY A 494 9.14 0.56 -2.91
CA GLY A 494 9.23 2.02 -3.15
C GLY A 494 8.15 2.59 -4.07
N ARG A 495 7.24 1.77 -4.60
CA ARG A 495 6.08 2.25 -5.36
C ARG A 495 5.14 3.03 -4.44
N LEU A 496 4.44 4.00 -5.00
CA LEU A 496 3.36 4.68 -4.30
C LEU A 496 2.21 3.70 -3.99
N SER A 497 1.50 3.94 -2.91
CA SER A 497 0.18 3.34 -2.68
C SER A 497 -0.87 4.45 -2.62
N SER A 498 -2.12 4.11 -2.97
CA SER A 498 -3.21 5.08 -2.97
C SER A 498 -4.39 4.58 -2.13
N SER A 499 -5.12 5.52 -1.52
CA SER A 499 -6.25 5.23 -0.65
C SER A 499 -7.31 6.34 -0.70
N SER A 500 -8.54 5.99 -0.40
CA SER A 500 -9.67 6.88 -0.17
C SER A 500 -10.06 7.82 -1.35
N PRO A 501 -10.31 7.29 -2.56
CA PRO A 501 -10.25 5.93 -3.03
C PRO A 501 -8.87 5.51 -3.53
N ASN A 502 -8.66 4.22 -3.78
CA ASN A 502 -7.42 3.75 -4.40
C ASN A 502 -7.43 4.02 -5.91
N LEU A 503 -6.88 5.17 -6.31
CA LEU A 503 -6.82 5.63 -7.71
C LEU A 503 -5.82 4.85 -8.58
N GLN A 504 -4.98 3.99 -8.00
CA GLN A 504 -4.06 3.14 -8.73
C GLN A 504 -4.68 1.80 -9.16
N ASN A 505 -5.86 1.46 -8.61
CA ASN A 505 -6.59 0.22 -8.92
C ASN A 505 -7.84 0.49 -9.78
N LEU A 506 -7.74 1.39 -10.76
CA LEU A 506 -8.81 1.65 -11.71
C LEU A 506 -9.03 0.42 -12.63
N PRO A 507 -10.23 0.24 -13.20
CA PRO A 507 -10.49 -0.85 -14.15
C PRO A 507 -9.47 -0.87 -15.28
N ALA A 508 -8.78 -2.02 -15.44
CA ALA A 508 -7.73 -2.18 -16.44
C ALA A 508 -8.28 -2.06 -17.86
N THR A 509 -7.49 -1.49 -18.75
CA THR A 509 -7.81 -1.42 -20.19
C THR A 509 -8.07 -2.83 -20.73
N GLY A 510 -9.10 -3.00 -21.57
CA GLY A 510 -9.55 -4.31 -22.05
C GLY A 510 -10.69 -4.93 -21.23
N THR A 511 -10.98 -4.44 -20.02
CA THR A 511 -12.15 -4.88 -19.26
C THR A 511 -13.42 -4.13 -19.69
N VAL A 512 -14.58 -4.77 -19.57
CA VAL A 512 -15.89 -4.20 -19.94
C VAL A 512 -16.14 -2.83 -19.28
N TRP A 513 -15.69 -2.64 -18.05
CA TRP A 513 -15.91 -1.44 -17.26
C TRP A 513 -14.86 -0.34 -17.48
N ALA A 514 -13.74 -0.63 -18.15
CA ALA A 514 -12.67 0.35 -18.32
C ALA A 514 -13.14 1.62 -19.05
N LYS A 515 -13.76 1.48 -20.22
CA LYS A 515 -14.24 2.62 -21.01
C LYS A 515 -15.35 3.40 -20.30
N PRO A 516 -16.44 2.77 -19.79
CA PRO A 516 -17.49 3.49 -19.06
C PRO A 516 -16.96 4.22 -17.82
N PHE A 517 -16.05 3.59 -17.07
CA PHE A 517 -15.44 4.18 -15.89
C PHE A 517 -14.54 5.38 -16.24
N LYS A 518 -13.66 5.23 -17.23
CA LYS A 518 -12.75 6.29 -17.65
C LYS A 518 -13.47 7.50 -18.23
N LYS A 519 -14.66 7.31 -18.84
CA LYS A 519 -15.51 8.41 -19.33
C LYS A 519 -16.01 9.34 -18.23
N CYS A 520 -16.05 8.88 -16.98
CA CYS A 520 -16.42 9.72 -15.85
C CYS A 520 -15.42 10.83 -15.60
N PHE A 521 -14.18 10.68 -16.05
CA PHE A 521 -13.12 11.68 -15.87
C PHE A 521 -13.00 12.51 -17.15
N LYS A 522 -12.99 13.82 -16.98
CA LYS A 522 -12.78 14.77 -18.08
C LYS A 522 -11.90 15.93 -17.63
N ALA A 523 -11.28 16.60 -18.59
CA ALA A 523 -10.62 17.87 -18.30
C ALA A 523 -11.67 18.95 -18.05
N PRO A 524 -11.45 19.91 -17.14
CA PRO A 524 -12.27 21.11 -17.02
C PRO A 524 -12.31 21.89 -18.33
N ASP A 525 -13.30 22.75 -18.49
CA ASP A 525 -13.42 23.60 -19.69
C ASP A 525 -12.15 24.47 -19.86
N GLY A 526 -11.63 24.50 -21.07
CA GLY A 526 -10.37 25.18 -21.39
C GLY A 526 -9.09 24.38 -21.13
N PHE A 527 -9.20 23.15 -20.62
CA PHE A 527 -8.08 22.24 -20.35
C PHE A 527 -8.18 20.97 -21.20
N ILE A 528 -7.06 20.32 -21.38
CA ILE A 528 -6.97 18.98 -22.00
C ILE A 528 -6.21 18.04 -21.08
N PHE A 529 -6.49 16.74 -21.14
CA PHE A 529 -5.61 15.75 -20.55
C PHE A 529 -4.35 15.62 -21.40
N CYS A 530 -3.19 15.69 -20.72
CA CYS A 530 -1.91 15.34 -21.32
C CYS A 530 -1.33 14.22 -20.48
N GLY A 531 -1.00 13.10 -21.08
CA GLY A 531 -0.46 11.94 -20.41
C GLY A 531 0.75 11.41 -21.14
N SER A 532 1.76 10.97 -20.39
CA SER A 532 2.91 10.23 -20.88
C SER A 532 3.20 9.07 -19.93
N ASP A 533 3.66 7.96 -20.47
CA ASP A 533 4.04 6.79 -19.71
C ASP A 533 5.37 6.23 -20.25
N PHE A 534 6.17 5.67 -19.38
CA PHE A 534 7.41 5.02 -19.78
C PHE A 534 7.10 3.60 -20.30
N SER A 535 7.50 3.31 -21.51
CA SER A 535 7.40 1.95 -22.04
C SER A 535 8.43 1.05 -21.35
N SER A 536 7.99 -0.04 -20.72
CA SER A 536 8.85 -1.09 -20.13
C SER A 536 9.96 -0.55 -19.22
N LEU A 537 9.68 0.44 -18.36
CA LEU A 537 10.68 1.16 -17.56
C LEU A 537 11.57 0.21 -16.74
N GLU A 538 10.99 -0.77 -16.06
CA GLU A 538 11.74 -1.69 -15.20
C GLU A 538 12.73 -2.53 -16.00
N ASP A 539 12.38 -2.93 -17.23
CA ASP A 539 13.27 -3.72 -18.08
C ASP A 539 14.39 -2.87 -18.68
N HIS A 540 14.10 -1.58 -19.01
CA HIS A 540 15.14 -0.60 -19.38
C HIS A 540 16.15 -0.40 -18.26
N ILE A 541 15.66 -0.20 -17.01
CA ILE A 541 16.55 -0.07 -15.84
C ILE A 541 17.35 -1.36 -15.62
N SER A 542 16.71 -2.53 -15.77
CA SER A 542 17.42 -3.81 -15.69
C SER A 542 18.51 -3.93 -16.76
N ALA A 543 18.22 -3.55 -18.01
CA ALA A 543 19.23 -3.53 -19.09
C ALA A 543 20.40 -2.59 -18.78
N LEU A 544 20.10 -1.39 -18.27
CA LEU A 544 21.09 -0.38 -17.88
C LEU A 544 22.00 -0.87 -16.76
N LEU A 545 21.45 -1.50 -15.74
CA LEU A 545 22.19 -1.96 -14.56
C LEU A 545 23.01 -3.23 -14.85
N THR A 546 22.44 -4.19 -15.56
CA THR A 546 23.11 -5.46 -15.87
C THR A 546 24.10 -5.34 -17.03
N LYS A 547 23.88 -4.36 -17.91
CA LYS A 547 24.61 -4.20 -19.18
C LYS A 547 24.59 -5.47 -20.03
N ASP A 548 23.52 -6.27 -19.90
CA ASP A 548 23.33 -7.49 -20.68
C ASP A 548 23.21 -7.13 -22.17
N PRO A 549 24.09 -7.66 -23.03
CA PRO A 549 24.11 -7.30 -24.47
C PRO A 549 22.79 -7.61 -25.17
N GLU A 550 22.12 -8.70 -24.83
CA GLU A 550 20.85 -9.09 -25.47
C GLU A 550 19.69 -8.17 -25.03
N LYS A 551 19.71 -7.70 -23.79
CA LYS A 551 18.75 -6.68 -23.32
C LYS A 551 19.03 -5.32 -23.94
N LEU A 552 20.30 -4.93 -24.01
CA LEU A 552 20.69 -3.64 -24.60
C LEU A 552 20.32 -3.54 -26.07
N LYS A 553 20.44 -4.62 -26.84
CA LYS A 553 19.99 -4.68 -28.24
C LYS A 553 18.51 -4.33 -28.44
N VAL A 554 17.67 -4.64 -27.46
CA VAL A 554 16.22 -4.34 -27.51
C VAL A 554 15.93 -2.85 -27.29
N TYR A 555 16.74 -2.16 -26.49
CA TYR A 555 16.43 -0.82 -25.96
C TYR A 555 17.31 0.30 -26.48
N ILE A 556 18.48 -0.02 -27.03
CA ILE A 556 19.33 0.96 -27.68
C ILE A 556 19.02 0.90 -29.19
N PRO A 557 18.28 1.86 -29.72
CA PRO A 557 18.11 1.97 -31.16
C PRO A 557 19.48 2.34 -31.74
N GLY A 558 20.24 1.32 -32.12
CA GLY A 558 21.40 1.51 -32.94
C GLY A 558 20.95 1.37 -34.37
N ILE A 559 21.11 2.41 -35.20
CA ILE A 559 21.15 2.19 -36.64
C ILE A 559 22.38 1.33 -36.86
N ASN A 560 22.19 0.02 -36.92
CA ASN A 560 23.25 -0.90 -37.25
C ASN A 560 23.33 -0.99 -38.76
N TYR A 561 24.49 -0.73 -39.28
CA TYR A 561 24.80 -1.00 -40.68
C TYR A 561 25.45 -2.37 -40.81
N LYS A 562 24.92 -3.18 -41.70
CA LYS A 562 25.56 -4.40 -42.13
C LYS A 562 26.58 -4.02 -43.21
N VAL A 563 27.83 -4.20 -42.89
CA VAL A 563 28.95 -3.91 -43.81
C VAL A 563 29.62 -5.22 -44.19
N VAL A 564 29.74 -5.47 -45.47
CA VAL A 564 30.50 -6.59 -46.01
C VAL A 564 31.80 -6.03 -46.61
N ILE A 565 32.94 -6.49 -46.15
CA ILE A 565 34.27 -6.14 -46.70
C ILE A 565 35.01 -7.44 -46.96
N ASN A 566 35.38 -7.68 -48.20
CA ASN A 566 36.09 -8.88 -48.65
C ASN A 566 35.43 -10.21 -48.20
N GLY A 567 34.08 -10.22 -48.18
CA GLY A 567 33.30 -11.39 -47.76
C GLY A 567 33.10 -11.54 -46.25
N GLU A 568 33.75 -10.71 -45.44
CA GLU A 568 33.46 -10.64 -43.99
C GLU A 568 32.32 -9.68 -43.70
N THR A 569 31.32 -10.13 -42.91
CA THR A 569 30.21 -9.31 -42.47
C THR A 569 30.53 -8.71 -41.10
N LYS A 570 30.39 -7.38 -40.96
CA LYS A 570 30.47 -6.64 -39.70
C LYS A 570 29.20 -5.84 -39.52
N TYR A 571 28.78 -5.66 -38.26
CA TYR A 571 27.68 -4.78 -37.88
C TYR A 571 28.27 -3.61 -37.10
N ILE A 572 28.02 -2.39 -37.53
CA ILE A 572 28.52 -1.15 -36.94
C ILE A 572 27.38 -0.21 -36.64
N GLY A 573 27.40 0.47 -35.50
CA GLY A 573 26.44 1.53 -35.14
C GLY A 573 26.68 2.80 -35.98
N SER A 574 25.72 3.76 -35.87
CA SER A 574 25.79 5.06 -36.56
C SER A 574 27.09 5.80 -36.31
N ASP A 575 27.56 5.79 -35.07
CA ASP A 575 28.73 6.54 -34.61
C ASP A 575 30.00 5.68 -34.55
N ASP A 576 29.88 4.34 -34.72
CA ASP A 576 31.02 3.45 -34.76
C ASP A 576 31.90 3.73 -35.97
N THR A 577 33.18 3.68 -35.80
CA THR A 577 34.13 3.96 -36.88
C THR A 577 34.67 2.67 -37.51
N ILE A 578 34.78 2.70 -38.85
CA ILE A 578 35.38 1.64 -39.65
C ILE A 578 36.32 2.24 -40.68
N GLU A 579 37.44 1.59 -40.89
CA GLU A 579 38.40 1.97 -41.95
C GLU A 579 38.07 1.20 -43.23
N TYR A 580 37.92 1.92 -44.35
CA TYR A 580 37.76 1.36 -45.67
C TYR A 580 38.56 2.15 -46.68
N ASN A 581 39.41 1.47 -47.45
CA ASN A 581 40.38 2.03 -48.44
C ASN A 581 41.21 3.18 -47.87
N GLY A 582 41.69 3.03 -46.61
CA GLY A 582 42.56 4.01 -45.96
C GLY A 582 41.84 5.28 -45.43
N VAL A 583 40.49 5.28 -45.47
CA VAL A 583 39.67 6.36 -44.96
C VAL A 583 38.81 5.83 -43.81
N THR A 584 38.76 6.57 -42.71
CA THR A 584 37.91 6.25 -41.56
C THR A 584 36.51 6.85 -41.75
N TYR A 585 35.50 6.03 -41.71
CA TYR A 585 34.08 6.43 -41.81
C TYR A 585 33.35 6.12 -40.49
N THR A 586 32.33 6.93 -40.15
CA THR A 586 31.33 6.47 -39.20
C THR A 586 30.33 5.58 -39.94
N GLY A 587 29.54 4.76 -39.23
CA GLY A 587 28.52 3.93 -39.85
C GLY A 587 27.57 4.73 -40.74
N ASP A 588 27.09 5.89 -40.26
CA ASP A 588 26.26 6.80 -41.04
C ASP A 588 26.97 7.33 -42.29
N SER A 589 28.19 7.81 -42.15
CA SER A 589 28.95 8.37 -43.29
C SER A 589 29.31 7.30 -44.31
N LEU A 590 29.65 6.09 -43.88
CA LEU A 590 29.88 4.97 -44.77
C LEU A 590 28.65 4.61 -45.58
N TYR A 591 27.49 4.51 -44.91
CA TYR A 591 26.22 4.23 -45.57
C TYR A 591 25.83 5.33 -46.56
N GLN A 592 25.89 6.59 -46.18
CA GLN A 592 25.56 7.69 -47.10
C GLN A 592 26.48 7.71 -48.33
N THR A 593 27.74 7.35 -48.17
CA THR A 593 28.72 7.34 -49.26
C THR A 593 28.55 6.15 -50.22
N PHE A 594 28.17 4.98 -49.69
CA PHE A 594 28.21 3.74 -50.44
C PHE A 594 26.89 2.96 -50.50
N LYS A 595 25.76 3.55 -50.13
CA LYS A 595 24.44 2.89 -50.13
C LYS A 595 24.02 2.30 -51.49
N ASP A 596 24.53 2.87 -52.55
CA ASP A 596 24.24 2.44 -53.91
C ASP A 596 25.30 1.52 -54.52
N VAL A 597 26.32 1.18 -53.71
CA VAL A 597 27.42 0.29 -54.11
C VAL A 597 27.17 -1.08 -53.50
N SER A 598 26.98 -2.08 -54.34
CA SER A 598 26.85 -3.47 -53.90
C SER A 598 27.67 -4.38 -54.80
N SER A 599 28.62 -5.12 -54.21
CA SER A 599 29.41 -6.16 -54.88
C SER A 599 29.65 -7.29 -53.88
N ASP A 600 30.11 -8.43 -54.36
CA ASP A 600 30.49 -9.57 -53.51
C ASP A 600 31.64 -9.22 -52.57
N ALA A 601 32.47 -8.24 -52.92
CA ALA A 601 33.61 -7.80 -52.11
C ALA A 601 33.25 -6.69 -51.10
N PHE A 602 32.24 -5.85 -51.41
CA PHE A 602 31.86 -4.74 -50.54
C PHE A 602 30.37 -4.40 -50.72
N SER A 603 29.69 -4.29 -49.60
CA SER A 603 28.35 -3.71 -49.54
C SER A 603 28.10 -3.09 -48.18
N VAL A 604 27.27 -2.06 -48.15
CA VAL A 604 26.77 -1.48 -46.91
C VAL A 604 25.24 -1.33 -47.03
N SER A 605 24.54 -1.88 -46.07
CA SER A 605 23.07 -1.77 -46.00
C SER A 605 22.61 -1.38 -44.61
N LYS A 606 21.55 -0.60 -44.53
CA LYS A 606 20.88 -0.43 -43.23
C LYS A 606 20.34 -1.80 -42.80
N ASN A 607 20.82 -2.26 -41.67
CA ASN A 607 20.13 -3.31 -40.96
C ASN A 607 18.97 -2.63 -40.26
N TYR A 608 17.77 -2.87 -40.76
CA TYR A 608 16.59 -2.11 -40.37
C TYR A 608 16.46 -2.02 -38.85
N GLU A 609 16.13 -0.79 -38.38
CA GLU A 609 15.58 -0.52 -37.10
C GLU A 609 14.50 -1.56 -36.79
N PHE A 610 14.72 -2.38 -35.80
CA PHE A 610 13.59 -2.88 -35.04
C PHE A 610 13.13 -1.69 -34.23
N ASP A 611 12.06 -1.04 -34.63
CA ASP A 611 11.27 -0.22 -33.75
C ASP A 611 11.11 -1.00 -32.44
N ALA A 612 11.55 -0.42 -31.33
CA ALA A 612 11.63 -0.98 -30.01
C ALA A 612 10.81 -2.26 -29.82
N PHE A 613 11.44 -3.41 -29.95
CA PHE A 613 10.77 -4.70 -29.75
C PHE A 613 10.19 -4.71 -28.34
N ASP A 614 8.88 -4.93 -28.23
CA ASP A 614 8.31 -5.22 -26.93
C ASP A 614 9.02 -6.45 -26.34
N GLY A 615 9.79 -6.25 -25.28
CA GLY A 615 10.55 -7.31 -24.64
C GLY A 615 9.67 -8.48 -24.17
N HIS A 616 8.36 -8.26 -23.97
CA HIS A 616 7.38 -9.31 -23.68
C HIS A 616 7.10 -10.15 -24.93
N CYS A 617 6.93 -9.53 -26.08
CA CYS A 617 6.73 -10.23 -27.34
C CYS A 617 7.95 -11.05 -27.72
N LEU A 618 9.16 -10.52 -27.56
CA LEU A 618 10.39 -11.27 -27.80
C LEU A 618 10.54 -12.50 -26.91
N ARG A 619 10.23 -12.37 -25.63
CA ARG A 619 10.24 -13.50 -24.68
C ARG A 619 9.16 -14.53 -25.01
N ALA A 620 7.93 -14.07 -25.27
CA ALA A 620 6.83 -14.95 -25.69
C ALA A 620 7.23 -15.75 -26.94
N TYR A 621 7.79 -15.09 -27.95
CA TYR A 621 8.29 -15.75 -29.14
C TYR A 621 9.42 -16.75 -28.82
N SER A 622 10.41 -16.37 -28.00
CA SER A 622 11.53 -17.24 -27.64
C SER A 622 11.08 -18.53 -26.95
N TYR A 623 10.09 -18.44 -26.07
CA TYR A 623 9.57 -19.61 -25.33
C TYR A 623 8.52 -20.41 -26.08
N TYR A 624 7.68 -19.77 -26.89
CA TYR A 624 6.48 -20.37 -27.48
C TYR A 624 6.50 -20.39 -29.01
N LYS A 625 7.67 -20.15 -29.66
CA LYS A 625 7.77 -20.14 -31.13
C LYS A 625 7.18 -21.39 -31.80
N HIS A 626 7.28 -22.54 -31.14
CA HIS A 626 6.72 -23.81 -31.63
C HIS A 626 5.17 -23.84 -31.65
N LEU A 627 4.54 -22.94 -30.91
CA LEU A 627 3.07 -22.74 -30.90
C LEU A 627 2.64 -21.57 -31.79
N MET A 628 3.59 -20.89 -32.43
CA MET A 628 3.36 -19.68 -33.25
C MET A 628 3.98 -19.83 -34.64
N PRO A 629 3.59 -20.86 -35.45
CA PRO A 629 4.18 -21.12 -36.77
C PRO A 629 4.04 -19.91 -37.71
N ASP A 630 2.86 -19.26 -37.72
CA ASP A 630 2.58 -18.11 -38.58
C ASP A 630 3.49 -16.90 -38.27
N ILE A 631 3.80 -16.67 -36.99
CA ILE A 631 4.72 -15.60 -36.56
C ILE A 631 6.15 -15.96 -37.00
N THR A 632 6.52 -17.23 -36.90
CA THR A 632 7.84 -17.71 -37.33
C THR A 632 8.04 -17.49 -38.81
N GLU A 633 7.07 -17.83 -39.65
CA GLU A 633 7.10 -17.59 -41.09
C GLU A 633 7.19 -16.09 -41.43
N LYS A 634 6.42 -15.26 -40.75
CA LYS A 634 6.47 -13.80 -40.92
C LYS A 634 7.82 -13.21 -40.53
N LEU A 635 8.42 -13.66 -39.43
CA LEU A 635 9.75 -13.20 -39.03
C LEU A 635 10.84 -13.69 -39.97
N GLU A 636 10.76 -14.92 -40.47
CA GLU A 636 11.68 -15.41 -41.50
C GLU A 636 11.56 -14.63 -42.80
N TYR A 637 10.34 -14.27 -43.18
CA TYR A 637 10.07 -13.44 -44.35
C TYR A 637 10.70 -12.04 -44.19
N LEU A 638 10.51 -11.38 -43.04
CA LEU A 638 11.13 -10.10 -42.73
C LEU A 638 12.66 -10.18 -42.71
N ASN A 639 13.22 -11.23 -42.11
CA ASN A 639 14.66 -11.46 -42.08
C ASN A 639 15.29 -11.69 -43.48
N LYS A 640 14.47 -12.11 -44.45
CA LYS A 640 14.87 -12.24 -45.87
C LYS A 640 14.65 -10.94 -46.65
N GLY A 641 14.30 -9.82 -45.98
CA GLY A 641 14.07 -8.50 -46.61
C GLY A 641 12.65 -8.27 -47.13
N GLY A 642 11.70 -9.14 -46.74
CA GLY A 642 10.28 -8.95 -47.06
C GLY A 642 9.67 -7.77 -46.28
N LYS A 643 8.59 -7.22 -46.80
CA LYS A 643 7.89 -6.09 -46.20
C LYS A 643 6.43 -6.43 -45.92
N PHE A 644 5.91 -5.93 -44.79
CA PHE A 644 4.50 -5.90 -44.53
C PHE A 644 3.98 -4.48 -44.63
N TYR A 645 2.76 -4.37 -45.14
CA TYR A 645 2.07 -3.11 -45.33
C TYR A 645 0.86 -3.07 -44.40
N GLU A 646 0.68 -1.93 -43.74
CA GLU A 646 -0.49 -1.69 -42.93
C GLU A 646 -1.71 -1.42 -43.83
N VAL A 647 -2.74 -2.22 -43.67
CA VAL A 647 -3.99 -2.09 -44.45
C VAL A 647 -5.13 -2.05 -43.43
N VAL A 648 -6.05 -1.11 -43.65
CA VAL A 648 -7.26 -1.01 -42.84
C VAL A 648 -8.41 -1.62 -43.66
N ASP A 649 -9.08 -2.62 -43.08
CA ASP A 649 -10.26 -3.23 -43.75
C ASP A 649 -11.51 -2.35 -43.66
N ASP A 650 -12.56 -2.73 -44.38
CA ASP A 650 -13.82 -1.98 -44.42
C ASP A 650 -14.52 -1.87 -43.05
N GLU A 651 -14.14 -2.69 -42.09
CA GLU A 651 -14.64 -2.69 -40.71
C GLU A 651 -13.78 -1.82 -39.80
N GLY A 652 -12.66 -1.25 -40.29
CA GLY A 652 -11.75 -0.39 -39.55
C GLY A 652 -10.68 -1.16 -38.74
N ASN A 653 -10.50 -2.46 -38.98
CA ASN A 653 -9.45 -3.24 -38.34
C ASN A 653 -8.13 -3.10 -39.11
N VAL A 654 -7.03 -2.94 -38.40
CA VAL A 654 -5.68 -2.88 -38.96
C VAL A 654 -5.15 -4.28 -39.21
N LYS A 655 -4.73 -4.56 -40.43
CA LYS A 655 -4.06 -5.80 -40.82
C LYS A 655 -2.69 -5.49 -41.41
N TYR A 656 -1.72 -6.38 -41.18
CA TYR A 656 -0.40 -6.30 -41.80
C TYR A 656 -0.26 -7.39 -42.83
N LEU A 657 -0.27 -6.99 -44.09
CA LEU A 657 -0.25 -7.87 -45.26
C LEU A 657 1.09 -7.76 -45.98
N SER A 658 1.62 -8.88 -46.46
CA SER A 658 2.78 -8.90 -47.33
C SER A 658 2.40 -8.73 -48.81
N GLU A 659 3.33 -8.38 -49.64
CA GLU A 659 3.14 -8.28 -51.08
C GLU A 659 2.71 -9.59 -51.75
N TYR A 660 2.85 -10.71 -51.08
CA TYR A 660 2.43 -12.03 -51.55
C TYR A 660 1.00 -12.41 -51.12
N ASP A 661 0.44 -11.67 -50.16
CA ASP A 661 -0.93 -11.95 -49.71
C ASP A 661 -1.96 -11.60 -50.83
N GLU A 662 -2.86 -12.53 -51.08
CA GLU A 662 -3.91 -12.35 -52.08
C GLU A 662 -4.81 -11.13 -51.79
N GLU A 663 -4.99 -10.81 -50.51
CA GLU A 663 -5.77 -9.67 -50.03
C GLU A 663 -5.03 -8.34 -50.36
N TYR A 664 -3.71 -8.28 -50.20
CA TYR A 664 -2.91 -7.12 -50.59
C TYR A 664 -2.93 -6.90 -52.10
N LYS A 665 -2.80 -7.97 -52.90
CA LYS A 665 -2.87 -7.90 -54.38
C LYS A 665 -4.19 -7.36 -54.89
N LYS A 666 -5.31 -7.67 -54.17
CA LYS A 666 -6.65 -7.14 -54.53
C LYS A 666 -6.82 -5.68 -54.20
N LEU A 667 -6.12 -5.17 -53.22
CA LEU A 667 -6.16 -3.76 -52.79
C LEU A 667 -5.24 -2.86 -53.65
N CYS A 668 -4.27 -3.43 -54.35
CA CYS A 668 -3.36 -2.70 -55.23
C CYS A 668 -3.84 -2.65 -56.68
N VAL A 669 -5.00 -3.20 -57.03
CA VAL A 669 -5.66 -3.13 -58.35
C VAL A 669 -6.80 -2.13 -58.29
#